data_f7be38e1ceba2828f0700039d851fc5d
#
_entry.id   f7be38e1ceba2828f0700039d851fc5d
#
_cell.length_a   1.000
_cell.length_b   1.000
_cell.length_c   1.000
_cell.angle_alpha   90.00
_cell.angle_beta   90.00
_cell.angle_gamma   90.00
#
_symmetry.space_group_name_H-M   'P 1'
#
loop_
_entity.id
_entity.type
_entity.pdbx_description
1 polymer ?
#
loop_
_entity_poly.entity_id
_entity_poly.type
_entity_poly.pdbx_seq_one_letter_code
_entity_poly.pdbx_strand_id
1 'polypeptide(L)'
;MFIRVKPPTWLVLALGLAPSLACAGGLDGLFGLVSGNKTAAISHANAQAGIANYSSADLQAMKQAIAAYKAGDIAKGDALSTPLGASIPGVISEWVAIRTQGIQLGFDRISRFLANYPDWPTQTMMRRRAEEALVAEKQSHTVIRSFFAKQTPVTAGGALALAEAMTATGQHAQATDLIRQFWGNNLFKQDLEQKYLTSFGESLRKIDHFKRFERGIFSEDGDVALRAAQRLGPEEVTLAKAAVAVFDKTGTADKLLSALSPKLANELPAYFIRIKNLRRTDRITEAANLLSQIPHGLEAREGGLFWVERRLVARKLLDMNQPNLAYKVAAGHSAQAIPDKVEADFTAGWILLRMLNQPEQAQKHFDLAAKEAKTPISVARATYWQGRAAEAMGRNAGSYYQHAAAHGGTYYGQLARARLGQSGLPIPNGPSGSVHHLAQRIGIQGLATLYAADERSLALTLVNDLAYALPDAASLDALADLTTAYGDAAATLSIAKIATQRNLPLGQHAFPLFGIPQQALGNAPIEQAFVYAITRQESAFDPQATSTSGAKGLMQLMPATAKIEAQKVGVDFDANRLTDPHYNVTLGAAHLGRLVENFNGSYILAIAAYNAGPGNVKKWIDAFGDPRDGKIDPIDWVERIPFTETRNYVQRVLENLQVYRSKLNNQQSILIVNDLQRGNR
;
A
#
# COMPACT_ATOMS: atom_id res chain seq x y z
N MET A 1 10.95 -15.09 19.49
CA MET A 1 10.53 -15.78 18.26
C MET A 1 9.93 -14.71 17.37
N PHE A 2 10.75 -14.08 16.53
CA PHE A 2 10.30 -12.98 15.64
C PHE A 2 10.04 -13.57 14.26
N ILE A 3 8.77 -13.58 13.89
CA ILE A 3 8.30 -14.04 12.59
C ILE A 3 8.77 -13.03 11.53
N ARG A 4 9.36 -13.53 10.44
CA ARG A 4 9.68 -12.78 9.24
C ARG A 4 8.38 -12.22 8.66
N VAL A 5 8.09 -10.96 8.90
CA VAL A 5 7.11 -10.22 8.12
C VAL A 5 7.89 -9.52 7.01
N LYS A 6 7.84 -10.04 5.79
CA LYS A 6 8.10 -9.21 4.61
C LYS A 6 7.06 -8.10 4.67
N PRO A 7 7.44 -6.81 4.57
CA PRO A 7 6.43 -5.77 4.49
C PRO A 7 5.60 -6.02 3.24
N PRO A 8 4.27 -5.98 3.34
CA PRO A 8 3.45 -5.90 2.15
C PRO A 8 3.79 -4.59 1.46
N THR A 9 4.04 -4.63 0.17
CA THR A 9 4.12 -3.47 -0.71
C THR A 9 2.72 -2.85 -0.81
N TRP A 10 2.26 -2.23 0.27
CA TRP A 10 1.10 -1.36 0.25
C TRP A 10 1.58 0.07 0.23
N LEU A 11 1.39 0.66 -0.92
CA LEU A 11 1.58 2.07 -1.23
C LEU A 11 0.96 2.94 -0.13
N VAL A 12 1.77 3.82 0.43
CA VAL A 12 1.30 4.96 1.24
C VAL A 12 0.47 5.88 0.35
N LEU A 13 -0.78 6.07 0.69
CA LEU A 13 -1.71 6.89 -0.07
C LEU A 13 -2.39 7.94 0.76
N ALA A 14 -2.35 9.13 0.26
CA ALA A 14 -2.87 10.33 0.87
C ALA A 14 -4.02 10.98 0.08
N LEU A 15 -4.87 11.68 0.74
CA LEU A 15 -6.23 12.11 0.48
C LEU A 15 -6.46 13.61 0.21
N GLY A 16 -7.55 13.95 -0.37
CA GLY A 16 -8.30 15.19 -0.25
C GLY A 16 -9.46 15.28 -1.23
N LEU A 17 -10.60 15.56 -1.01
CA LEU A 17 -11.59 16.50 -0.51
C LEU A 17 -12.63 16.98 -1.55
N ALA A 18 -13.76 17.34 -1.37
CA ALA A 18 -14.98 17.91 -0.86
C ALA A 18 -15.92 18.75 -1.75
N PRO A 19 -16.93 19.53 -1.27
CA PRO A 19 -18.35 19.14 -1.22
C PRO A 19 -19.29 19.92 -2.17
N SER A 20 -20.50 19.59 -2.30
CA SER A 20 -21.70 20.34 -1.97
C SER A 20 -22.99 19.86 -2.60
N LEU A 21 -23.99 19.94 -1.76
CA LEU A 21 -25.40 20.33 -1.90
C LEU A 21 -26.30 19.67 -2.95
N ALA A 22 -27.25 18.95 -2.34
CA ALA A 22 -28.68 18.92 -2.63
C ALA A 22 -29.13 18.37 -4.00
N CYS A 23 -29.38 17.07 -4.02
CA CYS A 23 -30.67 16.56 -4.47
C CYS A 23 -31.18 15.58 -3.43
N ALA A 24 -31.93 16.07 -2.47
CA ALA A 24 -32.82 15.30 -1.64
C ALA A 24 -33.95 14.79 -2.52
N GLY A 25 -33.86 13.57 -2.96
CA GLY A 25 -34.90 12.91 -3.75
C GLY A 25 -34.43 11.52 -4.15
N GLY A 26 -34.75 10.51 -3.34
CA GLY A 26 -34.80 9.14 -3.83
C GLY A 26 -33.79 8.12 -3.31
N LEU A 27 -33.12 8.33 -2.18
CA LEU A 27 -32.25 7.28 -1.59
C LEU A 27 -32.92 6.40 -0.52
N ASP A 28 -34.12 6.76 -0.04
CA ASP A 28 -34.84 5.98 0.98
C ASP A 28 -35.36 4.61 0.48
N GLY A 29 -35.36 4.38 -0.84
CA GLY A 29 -35.78 3.10 -1.43
C GLY A 29 -34.71 2.01 -1.52
N LEU A 30 -33.42 2.34 -1.31
CA LEU A 30 -32.31 1.39 -1.53
C LEU A 30 -31.82 0.67 -0.27
N PHE A 31 -32.22 1.10 0.91
CA PHE A 31 -31.76 0.53 2.18
C PHE A 31 -32.58 -0.69 2.69
N GLY A 32 -33.59 -1.12 1.94
CA GLY A 32 -34.50 -2.22 2.30
C GLY A 32 -34.24 -3.59 1.68
N LEU A 33 -33.08 -3.83 1.05
CA LEU A 33 -32.84 -5.07 0.30
C LEU A 33 -32.21 -6.19 1.14
N VAL A 34 -33.05 -6.93 1.83
CA VAL A 34 -32.80 -8.33 2.23
C VAL A 34 -32.48 -9.16 0.98
N SER A 35 -31.61 -10.13 1.11
CA SER A 35 -30.85 -10.94 0.13
C SER A 35 -31.54 -11.47 -1.16
N GLY A 36 -32.76 -11.10 -1.47
CA GLY A 36 -33.53 -11.56 -2.64
C GLY A 36 -33.46 -10.70 -3.89
N ASN A 37 -32.87 -9.50 -3.87
CA ASN A 37 -33.03 -8.55 -4.98
C ASN A 37 -31.77 -7.77 -5.41
N LYS A 38 -30.56 -8.23 -5.03
CA LYS A 38 -29.30 -7.54 -5.46
C LYS A 38 -29.15 -7.52 -6.98
N THR A 39 -29.45 -8.62 -7.66
CA THR A 39 -29.35 -8.71 -9.13
C THR A 39 -30.30 -7.71 -9.82
N ALA A 40 -31.52 -7.53 -9.31
CA ALA A 40 -32.47 -6.56 -9.85
C ALA A 40 -31.99 -5.11 -9.64
N ALA A 41 -31.44 -4.80 -8.48
CA ALA A 41 -30.87 -3.49 -8.20
C ALA A 41 -29.65 -3.17 -9.12
N ILE A 42 -28.77 -4.14 -9.35
CA ILE A 42 -27.63 -4.02 -10.26
C ILE A 42 -28.12 -3.84 -11.70
N SER A 43 -29.09 -4.63 -12.16
CA SER A 43 -29.68 -4.49 -13.50
C SER A 43 -30.35 -3.14 -13.69
N HIS A 44 -31.00 -2.60 -12.66
CA HIS A 44 -31.57 -1.25 -12.70
C HIS A 44 -30.49 -0.16 -12.78
N ALA A 45 -29.44 -0.27 -11.98
CA ALA A 45 -28.29 0.64 -12.04
C ALA A 45 -27.60 0.62 -13.41
N ASN A 46 -27.42 -0.57 -14.02
CA ASN A 46 -26.89 -0.72 -15.37
C ASN A 46 -27.77 -0.02 -16.40
N ALA A 47 -29.08 -0.22 -16.34
CA ALA A 47 -30.04 0.43 -17.26
C ALA A 47 -30.00 1.95 -17.11
N GLN A 48 -29.97 2.48 -15.88
CA GLN A 48 -29.81 3.91 -15.62
C GLN A 48 -28.48 4.47 -16.13
N ALA A 49 -27.43 3.69 -16.12
CA ALA A 49 -26.11 4.04 -16.63
C ALA A 49 -26.01 3.92 -18.18
N GLY A 50 -27.01 3.37 -18.85
CA GLY A 50 -26.95 3.05 -20.29
C GLY A 50 -26.04 1.85 -20.61
N ILE A 51 -25.82 0.95 -19.65
CA ILE A 51 -25.00 -0.26 -19.79
C ILE A 51 -25.91 -1.44 -20.11
N ALA A 52 -25.50 -2.27 -21.07
CA ALA A 52 -26.27 -3.45 -21.46
C ALA A 52 -26.35 -4.49 -20.34
N ASN A 53 -27.53 -5.08 -20.16
CA ASN A 53 -27.73 -6.26 -19.32
C ASN A 53 -27.66 -7.54 -20.18
N TYR A 54 -27.09 -8.60 -19.61
CA TYR A 54 -27.02 -9.90 -20.25
C TYR A 54 -28.06 -10.85 -19.68
N SER A 55 -28.42 -11.89 -20.43
CA SER A 55 -29.35 -12.90 -19.97
C SER A 55 -28.81 -13.68 -18.76
N SER A 56 -29.71 -14.21 -17.93
CA SER A 56 -29.30 -15.07 -16.81
C SER A 56 -28.53 -16.31 -17.29
N ALA A 57 -28.83 -16.81 -18.50
CA ALA A 57 -28.14 -17.93 -19.10
C ALA A 57 -26.69 -17.58 -19.47
N ASP A 58 -26.45 -16.42 -20.08
CA ASP A 58 -25.10 -15.94 -20.43
C ASP A 58 -24.24 -15.70 -19.19
N LEU A 59 -24.82 -15.05 -18.17
CA LEU A 59 -24.12 -14.83 -16.89
C LEU A 59 -23.78 -16.13 -16.19
N GLN A 60 -24.68 -17.11 -16.22
CA GLN A 60 -24.45 -18.43 -15.62
C GLN A 60 -23.38 -19.22 -16.39
N ALA A 61 -23.40 -19.20 -17.73
CA ALA A 61 -22.39 -19.81 -18.57
C ALA A 61 -21.00 -19.19 -18.31
N MET A 62 -20.92 -17.87 -18.23
CA MET A 62 -19.71 -17.16 -17.85
C MET A 62 -19.20 -17.58 -16.46
N LYS A 63 -20.06 -17.63 -15.44
CA LYS A 63 -19.65 -18.07 -14.08
C LYS A 63 -19.12 -19.50 -14.07
N GLN A 64 -19.75 -20.41 -14.79
CA GLN A 64 -19.28 -21.80 -14.90
C GLN A 64 -17.96 -21.90 -15.66
N ALA A 65 -17.75 -21.10 -16.72
CA ALA A 65 -16.49 -21.01 -17.42
C ALA A 65 -15.37 -20.47 -16.51
N ILE A 66 -15.65 -19.40 -15.76
CA ILE A 66 -14.73 -18.82 -14.77
C ILE A 66 -14.33 -19.86 -13.72
N ALA A 67 -15.30 -20.62 -13.20
CA ALA A 67 -15.04 -21.68 -12.21
C ALA A 67 -14.17 -22.80 -12.80
N ALA A 68 -14.43 -23.22 -14.03
CA ALA A 68 -13.64 -24.23 -14.75
C ALA A 68 -12.19 -23.76 -14.96
N TYR A 69 -11.98 -22.53 -15.43
CA TYR A 69 -10.63 -21.97 -15.59
C TYR A 69 -9.91 -21.81 -14.24
N LYS A 70 -10.59 -21.39 -13.19
CA LYS A 70 -10.00 -21.33 -11.83
C LYS A 70 -9.57 -22.70 -11.31
N ALA A 71 -10.29 -23.78 -11.73
CA ALA A 71 -9.97 -25.15 -11.38
C ALA A 71 -8.89 -25.80 -12.28
N GLY A 72 -8.42 -25.12 -13.35
CA GLY A 72 -7.45 -25.65 -14.31
C GLY A 72 -8.06 -26.46 -15.46
N ASP A 73 -9.38 -26.57 -15.53
CA ASP A 73 -10.09 -27.30 -16.60
C ASP A 73 -10.36 -26.38 -17.79
N ILE A 74 -9.33 -26.23 -18.64
CA ILE A 74 -9.38 -25.37 -19.82
C ILE A 74 -10.44 -25.86 -20.81
N ALA A 75 -10.52 -27.17 -21.05
CA ALA A 75 -11.44 -27.74 -22.04
C ALA A 75 -12.91 -27.47 -21.68
N LYS A 76 -13.26 -27.65 -20.41
CA LYS A 76 -14.60 -27.33 -19.89
C LYS A 76 -14.85 -25.82 -19.93
N GLY A 77 -13.87 -25.01 -19.57
CA GLY A 77 -13.94 -23.54 -19.65
C GLY A 77 -14.24 -23.09 -21.08
N ASP A 78 -13.52 -23.61 -22.05
CA ASP A 78 -13.68 -23.31 -23.48
C ASP A 78 -15.05 -23.75 -24.01
N ALA A 79 -15.51 -24.97 -23.67
CA ALA A 79 -16.84 -25.45 -24.06
C ALA A 79 -17.97 -24.53 -23.55
N LEU A 80 -17.84 -23.98 -22.33
CA LEU A 80 -18.82 -23.09 -21.73
C LEU A 80 -18.75 -21.66 -22.27
N SER A 81 -17.55 -21.18 -22.62
CA SER A 81 -17.35 -19.79 -23.08
C SER A 81 -17.53 -19.62 -24.60
N THR A 82 -17.32 -20.67 -25.40
CA THR A 82 -17.44 -20.60 -26.88
C THR A 82 -18.80 -20.06 -27.36
N PRO A 83 -19.97 -20.48 -26.79
CA PRO A 83 -21.26 -19.93 -27.19
C PRO A 83 -21.42 -18.43 -26.88
N LEU A 84 -20.65 -17.89 -25.94
CA LEU A 84 -20.69 -16.47 -25.58
C LEU A 84 -20.01 -15.57 -26.61
N GLY A 85 -19.12 -16.11 -27.43
CA GLY A 85 -18.46 -15.42 -28.53
C GLY A 85 -17.72 -14.15 -28.09
N ALA A 86 -17.90 -13.07 -28.87
CA ALA A 86 -17.31 -11.75 -28.60
C ALA A 86 -18.16 -10.86 -27.67
N SER A 87 -19.20 -11.40 -27.03
CA SER A 87 -19.97 -10.67 -26.02
C SER A 87 -19.09 -10.36 -24.80
N ILE A 88 -19.49 -9.38 -23.97
CA ILE A 88 -18.72 -9.06 -22.76
C ILE A 88 -18.57 -10.26 -21.81
N PRO A 89 -19.59 -11.12 -21.58
CA PRO A 89 -19.40 -12.38 -20.87
C PRO A 89 -18.31 -13.28 -21.46
N GLY A 90 -18.24 -13.37 -22.80
CA GLY A 90 -17.17 -14.13 -23.48
C GLY A 90 -15.79 -13.50 -23.30
N VAL A 91 -15.69 -12.19 -23.42
CA VAL A 91 -14.44 -11.43 -23.19
C VAL A 91 -13.93 -11.61 -21.75
N ILE A 92 -14.84 -11.55 -20.76
CA ILE A 92 -14.50 -11.80 -19.35
C ILE A 92 -14.00 -13.23 -19.15
N SER A 93 -14.69 -14.22 -19.74
CA SER A 93 -14.29 -15.63 -19.65
C SER A 93 -12.87 -15.82 -20.20
N GLU A 94 -12.55 -15.25 -21.35
CA GLU A 94 -11.23 -15.30 -21.97
C GLU A 94 -10.17 -14.58 -21.14
N TRP A 95 -10.49 -13.40 -20.61
CA TRP A 95 -9.61 -12.67 -19.70
C TRP A 95 -9.26 -13.49 -18.45
N VAL A 96 -10.26 -14.18 -17.86
CA VAL A 96 -10.03 -15.05 -16.69
C VAL A 96 -9.21 -16.28 -17.07
N ALA A 97 -9.44 -16.88 -18.24
CA ALA A 97 -8.62 -17.95 -18.75
C ALA A 97 -7.14 -17.52 -18.83
N ILE A 98 -6.85 -16.37 -19.46
CA ILE A 98 -5.48 -15.82 -19.57
C ILE A 98 -4.87 -15.58 -18.17
N ARG A 99 -5.64 -15.00 -17.26
CA ARG A 99 -5.20 -14.69 -15.90
C ARG A 99 -4.83 -15.93 -15.10
N THR A 100 -5.62 -17.01 -15.21
CA THR A 100 -5.50 -18.21 -14.39
C THR A 100 -4.62 -19.28 -15.00
N GLN A 101 -4.68 -19.47 -16.32
CA GLN A 101 -3.98 -20.54 -17.02
C GLN A 101 -2.69 -20.07 -17.74
N GLY A 102 -2.61 -18.79 -18.10
CA GLY A 102 -1.37 -18.19 -18.61
C GLY A 102 -0.74 -18.98 -19.75
N ILE A 103 0.47 -19.50 -19.52
CA ILE A 103 1.29 -20.22 -20.51
C ILE A 103 0.55 -21.38 -21.20
N GLN A 104 -0.33 -22.07 -20.48
CA GLN A 104 -1.05 -23.24 -21.00
C GLN A 104 -2.03 -22.90 -22.14
N LEU A 105 -2.43 -21.63 -22.27
CA LEU A 105 -3.31 -21.18 -23.37
C LEU A 105 -2.57 -20.94 -24.67
N GLY A 106 -1.26 -20.79 -24.61
CA GLY A 106 -0.42 -20.49 -25.76
C GLY A 106 -0.37 -19.01 -26.15
N PHE A 107 0.75 -18.67 -26.80
CA PHE A 107 1.07 -17.29 -27.20
C PHE A 107 0.03 -16.70 -28.17
N ASP A 108 -0.38 -17.46 -29.17
CA ASP A 108 -1.29 -16.97 -30.22
C ASP A 108 -2.66 -16.58 -29.65
N ARG A 109 -3.17 -17.33 -28.68
CA ARG A 109 -4.46 -17.06 -28.03
C ARG A 109 -4.38 -15.76 -27.24
N ILE A 110 -3.34 -15.60 -26.42
CA ILE A 110 -3.14 -14.41 -25.58
C ILE A 110 -2.88 -13.17 -26.45
N SER A 111 -2.07 -13.31 -27.49
CA SER A 111 -1.75 -12.21 -28.43
C SER A 111 -2.98 -11.72 -29.19
N ARG A 112 -3.87 -12.63 -29.62
CA ARG A 112 -5.16 -12.26 -30.23
C ARG A 112 -6.03 -11.47 -29.27
N PHE A 113 -6.10 -11.85 -28.01
CA PHE A 113 -6.86 -11.08 -27.03
C PHE A 113 -6.32 -9.66 -26.87
N LEU A 114 -5.00 -9.52 -26.73
CA LEU A 114 -4.35 -8.20 -26.64
C LEU A 114 -4.60 -7.33 -27.88
N ALA A 115 -4.61 -7.93 -29.06
CA ALA A 115 -4.86 -7.22 -30.32
C ALA A 115 -6.34 -6.80 -30.48
N ASN A 116 -7.28 -7.69 -30.10
CA ASN A 116 -8.72 -7.44 -30.25
C ASN A 116 -9.28 -6.50 -29.17
N TYR A 117 -8.67 -6.47 -27.98
CA TYR A 117 -9.17 -5.70 -26.84
C TYR A 117 -8.07 -4.82 -26.22
N PRO A 118 -7.52 -3.85 -26.99
CA PRO A 118 -6.42 -2.99 -26.51
C PRO A 118 -6.83 -2.10 -25.32
N ASP A 119 -8.12 -1.78 -25.20
CA ASP A 119 -8.66 -0.96 -24.12
C ASP A 119 -9.17 -1.79 -22.91
N TRP A 120 -9.00 -3.11 -22.93
CA TRP A 120 -9.32 -3.94 -21.78
C TRP A 120 -8.37 -3.65 -20.62
N PRO A 121 -8.85 -3.52 -19.38
CA PRO A 121 -7.97 -3.35 -18.20
C PRO A 121 -6.98 -4.51 -18.05
N THR A 122 -5.96 -4.33 -17.21
CA THR A 122 -4.93 -5.35 -16.89
C THR A 122 -3.95 -5.70 -18.03
N GLN A 123 -3.77 -4.80 -18.99
CA GLN A 123 -2.87 -5.00 -20.16
C GLN A 123 -1.45 -5.49 -19.77
N THR A 124 -0.86 -4.91 -18.73
CA THR A 124 0.50 -5.28 -18.28
C THR A 124 0.57 -6.74 -17.82
N MET A 125 -0.46 -7.22 -17.12
CA MET A 125 -0.53 -8.62 -16.69
C MET A 125 -0.66 -9.56 -17.89
N MET A 126 -1.55 -9.23 -18.83
CA MET A 126 -1.77 -10.05 -20.04
C MET A 126 -0.53 -10.07 -20.93
N ARG A 127 0.17 -8.95 -21.10
CA ARG A 127 1.46 -8.89 -21.79
C ARG A 127 2.50 -9.81 -21.15
N ARG A 128 2.60 -9.79 -19.81
CA ARG A 128 3.48 -10.71 -19.09
C ARG A 128 3.16 -12.16 -19.43
N ARG A 129 1.87 -12.53 -19.46
CA ARG A 129 1.43 -13.88 -19.83
C ARG A 129 1.77 -14.23 -21.28
N ALA A 130 1.61 -13.28 -22.21
CA ALA A 130 2.01 -13.47 -23.60
C ALA A 130 3.53 -13.68 -23.73
N GLU A 131 4.35 -12.87 -23.04
CA GLU A 131 5.80 -13.05 -23.04
C GLU A 131 6.23 -14.40 -22.43
N GLU A 132 5.59 -14.81 -21.33
CA GLU A 132 5.84 -16.12 -20.71
C GLU A 132 5.51 -17.28 -21.67
N ALA A 133 4.37 -17.21 -22.38
CA ALA A 133 3.97 -18.21 -23.38
C ALA A 133 4.90 -18.21 -24.61
N LEU A 134 5.24 -17.02 -25.12
CA LEU A 134 6.17 -16.84 -26.24
C LEU A 134 7.51 -17.53 -25.97
N VAL A 135 8.04 -17.38 -24.76
CA VAL A 135 9.30 -18.01 -24.33
C VAL A 135 9.15 -19.52 -24.16
N ALA A 136 8.03 -19.98 -23.58
CA ALA A 136 7.78 -21.39 -23.33
C ALA A 136 7.63 -22.19 -24.64
N GLU A 137 6.95 -21.61 -25.64
CA GLU A 137 6.74 -22.19 -26.95
C GLU A 137 7.94 -22.04 -27.89
N LYS A 138 8.97 -21.29 -27.50
CA LYS A 138 10.13 -21.00 -28.34
C LYS A 138 9.73 -20.43 -29.70
N GLN A 139 8.91 -19.40 -29.71
CA GLN A 139 8.42 -18.75 -30.92
C GLN A 139 9.57 -18.29 -31.84
N SER A 140 9.31 -18.21 -33.16
CA SER A 140 10.32 -17.81 -34.15
C SER A 140 10.79 -16.37 -33.92
N HIS A 141 12.03 -16.06 -34.31
CA HIS A 141 12.61 -14.72 -34.22
C HIS A 141 11.74 -13.66 -34.91
N THR A 142 11.07 -14.00 -36.00
CA THR A 142 10.15 -13.10 -36.71
C THR A 142 8.94 -12.76 -35.87
N VAL A 143 8.32 -13.75 -35.23
CA VAL A 143 7.18 -13.56 -34.33
C VAL A 143 7.58 -12.73 -33.11
N ILE A 144 8.72 -13.07 -32.48
CA ILE A 144 9.26 -12.33 -31.32
C ILE A 144 9.47 -10.85 -31.68
N ARG A 145 10.14 -10.57 -32.78
CA ARG A 145 10.38 -9.19 -33.22
C ARG A 145 9.11 -8.43 -33.55
N SER A 146 8.15 -9.07 -34.19
CA SER A 146 6.83 -8.46 -34.45
C SER A 146 6.09 -8.10 -33.18
N PHE A 147 6.10 -9.00 -32.20
CA PHE A 147 5.44 -8.75 -30.90
C PHE A 147 6.06 -7.58 -30.13
N PHE A 148 7.39 -7.47 -30.14
CA PHE A 148 8.09 -6.38 -29.44
C PHE A 148 8.33 -5.13 -30.30
N ALA A 149 7.83 -5.06 -31.53
CA ALA A 149 8.11 -3.94 -32.45
C ALA A 149 7.73 -2.56 -31.91
N LYS A 150 6.66 -2.49 -31.11
CA LYS A 150 6.14 -1.22 -30.54
C LYS A 150 6.30 -1.13 -29.01
N GLN A 151 6.89 -2.13 -28.37
CA GLN A 151 6.86 -2.21 -26.91
C GLN A 151 8.12 -2.90 -26.38
N THR A 152 8.64 -2.41 -25.27
CA THR A 152 9.75 -3.06 -24.55
C THR A 152 9.26 -4.29 -23.77
N PRO A 153 10.09 -5.32 -23.57
CA PRO A 153 9.77 -6.47 -22.73
C PRO A 153 9.46 -6.05 -21.29
N VAL A 154 8.47 -6.72 -20.67
CA VAL A 154 8.13 -6.55 -19.25
C VAL A 154 8.68 -7.70 -18.40
N THR A 155 9.17 -8.78 -19.03
CA THR A 155 9.78 -9.92 -18.34
C THR A 155 11.23 -10.12 -18.76
N ALA A 156 12.04 -10.67 -17.86
CA ALA A 156 13.42 -11.01 -18.16
C ALA A 156 13.50 -12.14 -19.22
N GLY A 157 12.55 -13.08 -19.24
CA GLY A 157 12.45 -14.11 -20.27
C GLY A 157 12.17 -13.52 -21.66
N GLY A 158 11.22 -12.58 -21.75
CA GLY A 158 10.90 -11.86 -22.99
C GLY A 158 12.09 -11.02 -23.48
N ALA A 159 12.83 -10.37 -22.57
CA ALA A 159 14.03 -9.62 -22.92
C ALA A 159 15.14 -10.51 -23.49
N LEU A 160 15.34 -11.70 -22.92
CA LEU A 160 16.29 -12.67 -23.45
C LEU A 160 15.88 -13.12 -24.86
N ALA A 161 14.63 -13.53 -25.05
CA ALA A 161 14.13 -13.97 -26.35
C ALA A 161 14.24 -12.86 -27.41
N LEU A 162 13.93 -11.61 -27.05
CA LEU A 162 14.09 -10.48 -27.98
C LEU A 162 15.57 -10.23 -28.31
N ALA A 163 16.47 -10.31 -27.35
CA ALA A 163 17.90 -10.12 -27.57
C ALA A 163 18.48 -11.22 -28.48
N GLU A 164 18.06 -12.48 -28.30
CA GLU A 164 18.44 -13.59 -29.19
C GLU A 164 17.94 -13.37 -30.63
N ALA A 165 16.68 -12.92 -30.78
CA ALA A 165 16.10 -12.57 -32.08
C ALA A 165 16.80 -11.36 -32.75
N MET A 166 17.22 -10.37 -31.97
CA MET A 166 18.02 -9.22 -32.44
C MET A 166 19.41 -9.69 -32.94
N THR A 167 20.06 -10.54 -32.15
CA THR A 167 21.38 -11.11 -32.52
C THR A 167 21.32 -11.90 -33.83
N ALA A 168 20.30 -12.73 -33.99
CA ALA A 168 20.08 -13.51 -35.22
C ALA A 168 19.84 -12.64 -36.48
N THR A 169 19.51 -11.36 -36.30
CA THR A 169 19.30 -10.37 -37.36
C THR A 169 20.37 -9.28 -37.42
N GLY A 170 21.55 -9.51 -36.80
CA GLY A 170 22.70 -8.61 -36.84
C GLY A 170 22.66 -7.41 -35.92
N GLN A 171 21.66 -7.31 -35.04
CA GLN A 171 21.48 -6.16 -34.09
C GLN A 171 22.20 -6.44 -32.77
N HIS A 172 23.47 -6.82 -32.80
CA HIS A 172 24.26 -7.28 -31.66
C HIS A 172 24.40 -6.21 -30.54
N ALA A 173 24.59 -4.95 -30.91
CA ALA A 173 24.76 -3.87 -29.95
C ALA A 173 23.48 -3.65 -29.11
N GLN A 174 22.33 -3.53 -29.78
CA GLN A 174 21.05 -3.34 -29.11
C GLN A 174 20.68 -4.55 -28.23
N ALA A 175 20.95 -5.78 -28.72
CA ALA A 175 20.76 -7.00 -27.94
C ALA A 175 21.59 -6.96 -26.64
N THR A 176 22.87 -6.61 -26.74
CA THR A 176 23.77 -6.52 -25.59
C THR A 176 23.30 -5.47 -24.59
N ASP A 177 22.88 -4.29 -25.03
CA ASP A 177 22.38 -3.23 -24.15
C ASP A 177 21.10 -3.65 -23.42
N LEU A 178 20.17 -4.29 -24.11
CA LEU A 178 18.96 -4.86 -23.53
C LEU A 178 19.29 -5.88 -22.43
N ILE A 179 20.21 -6.81 -22.72
CA ILE A 179 20.65 -7.82 -21.77
C ILE A 179 21.30 -7.20 -20.54
N ARG A 180 22.21 -6.24 -20.70
CA ARG A 180 22.87 -5.54 -19.58
C ARG A 180 21.87 -4.81 -18.69
N GLN A 181 20.87 -4.17 -19.31
CA GLN A 181 19.79 -3.50 -18.57
C GLN A 181 19.01 -4.48 -17.68
N PHE A 182 18.56 -5.59 -18.25
CA PHE A 182 17.79 -6.59 -17.51
C PHE A 182 18.64 -7.34 -16.49
N TRP A 183 19.88 -7.66 -16.80
CA TRP A 183 20.82 -8.35 -15.91
C TRP A 183 21.05 -7.60 -14.58
N GLY A 184 21.29 -6.31 -14.65
CA GLY A 184 21.58 -5.49 -13.46
C GLY A 184 20.33 -5.12 -12.65
N ASN A 185 19.18 -4.96 -13.30
CA ASN A 185 18.00 -4.37 -12.67
C ASN A 185 16.97 -5.39 -12.17
N ASN A 186 17.04 -6.66 -12.61
CA ASN A 186 16.03 -7.66 -12.29
C ASN A 186 16.60 -8.83 -11.50
N LEU A 187 15.79 -9.32 -10.56
CA LEU A 187 16.04 -10.60 -9.89
C LEU A 187 15.29 -11.69 -10.63
N PHE A 188 15.99 -12.72 -11.06
CA PHE A 188 15.40 -13.91 -11.66
C PHE A 188 16.09 -15.17 -11.17
N LYS A 189 15.39 -16.30 -11.32
CA LYS A 189 15.83 -17.60 -10.83
C LYS A 189 17.07 -18.10 -11.57
N GLN A 190 17.77 -19.05 -10.95
CA GLN A 190 19.03 -19.59 -11.43
C GLN A 190 18.96 -20.17 -12.86
N ASP A 191 17.86 -20.83 -13.22
CA ASP A 191 17.66 -21.40 -14.55
C ASP A 191 17.65 -20.33 -15.66
N LEU A 192 16.94 -19.21 -15.43
CA LEU A 192 16.94 -18.07 -16.35
C LEU A 192 18.29 -17.34 -16.34
N GLU A 193 18.92 -17.22 -15.16
CA GLU A 193 20.28 -16.67 -15.04
C GLU A 193 21.28 -17.44 -15.90
N GLN A 194 21.22 -18.78 -15.85
CA GLN A 194 22.08 -19.63 -16.68
C GLN A 194 21.84 -19.44 -18.18
N LYS A 195 20.59 -19.27 -18.60
CA LYS A 195 20.28 -18.97 -20.02
C LYS A 195 20.91 -17.64 -20.47
N TYR A 196 20.78 -16.58 -19.65
CA TYR A 196 21.44 -15.29 -19.92
C TYR A 196 22.95 -15.44 -20.10
N LEU A 197 23.59 -16.22 -19.24
CA LEU A 197 25.03 -16.45 -19.27
C LEU A 197 25.46 -17.31 -20.47
N THR A 198 24.65 -18.29 -20.86
CA THR A 198 24.93 -19.13 -22.02
C THR A 198 24.85 -18.32 -23.30
N SER A 199 23.83 -17.48 -23.48
CA SER A 199 23.64 -16.72 -24.71
C SER A 199 24.48 -15.42 -24.77
N PHE A 200 24.74 -14.76 -23.63
CA PHE A 200 25.32 -13.41 -23.57
C PHE A 200 26.42 -13.24 -22.51
N GLY A 201 26.93 -14.32 -21.89
CA GLY A 201 27.90 -14.23 -20.82
C GLY A 201 29.16 -13.45 -21.16
N GLU A 202 29.69 -13.63 -22.38
CA GLU A 202 30.87 -12.91 -22.88
C GLU A 202 30.60 -11.39 -23.09
N SER A 203 29.35 -11.03 -23.33
CA SER A 203 28.94 -9.62 -23.48
C SER A 203 28.76 -8.89 -22.15
N LEU A 204 28.69 -9.61 -21.00
CA LEU A 204 28.53 -9.04 -19.68
C LEU A 204 29.90 -8.67 -19.09
N ARG A 205 30.02 -7.43 -18.67
CA ARG A 205 31.25 -6.88 -18.09
C ARG A 205 31.26 -7.06 -16.55
N LYS A 206 32.41 -6.96 -15.95
CA LYS A 206 32.58 -7.01 -14.49
C LYS A 206 31.62 -6.04 -13.78
N ILE A 207 31.42 -4.83 -14.32
CA ILE A 207 30.49 -3.84 -13.76
C ILE A 207 29.03 -4.30 -13.83
N ASP A 208 28.64 -5.06 -14.85
CA ASP A 208 27.27 -5.55 -14.98
C ASP A 208 27.00 -6.66 -13.93
N HIS A 209 27.99 -7.52 -13.65
CA HIS A 209 27.95 -8.49 -12.54
C HIS A 209 27.93 -7.80 -11.18
N PHE A 210 28.68 -6.70 -11.02
CA PHE A 210 28.70 -5.93 -9.77
C PHE A 210 27.33 -5.29 -9.50
N LYS A 211 26.68 -4.70 -10.49
CA LYS A 211 25.30 -4.19 -10.35
C LYS A 211 24.32 -5.27 -9.92
N ARG A 212 24.44 -6.48 -10.48
CA ARG A 212 23.60 -7.60 -10.07
C ARG A 212 23.88 -8.04 -8.63
N PHE A 213 25.15 -8.06 -8.23
CA PHE A 213 25.58 -8.32 -6.86
C PHE A 213 24.97 -7.29 -5.89
N GLU A 214 25.12 -5.99 -6.17
CA GLU A 214 24.50 -4.93 -5.39
C GLU A 214 22.98 -5.12 -5.29
N ARG A 215 22.33 -5.44 -6.41
CA ARG A 215 20.88 -5.68 -6.45
C ARG A 215 20.47 -6.84 -5.54
N GLY A 216 21.23 -7.93 -5.52
CA GLY A 216 21.02 -9.05 -4.59
C GLY A 216 21.14 -8.61 -3.13
N ILE A 217 22.18 -7.85 -2.80
CA ILE A 217 22.41 -7.30 -1.45
C ILE A 217 21.24 -6.39 -1.02
N PHE A 218 20.88 -5.40 -1.84
CA PHE A 218 19.85 -4.41 -1.50
C PHE A 218 18.43 -4.97 -1.51
N SER A 219 18.20 -6.07 -2.22
CA SER A 219 16.91 -6.81 -2.19
C SER A 219 16.85 -7.89 -1.12
N GLU A 220 17.90 -8.05 -0.31
CA GLU A 220 18.05 -9.14 0.68
C GLU A 220 17.90 -10.54 0.06
N ASP A 221 18.31 -10.69 -1.22
CA ASP A 221 18.37 -11.97 -1.93
C ASP A 221 19.80 -12.50 -1.90
N GLY A 222 20.09 -13.29 -0.84
CA GLY A 222 21.42 -13.85 -0.62
C GLY A 222 21.87 -14.79 -1.73
N ASP A 223 20.97 -15.53 -2.36
CA ASP A 223 21.30 -16.47 -3.42
C ASP A 223 21.76 -15.73 -4.69
N VAL A 224 21.06 -14.68 -5.08
CA VAL A 224 21.47 -13.83 -6.22
C VAL A 224 22.81 -13.15 -5.90
N ALA A 225 22.97 -12.61 -4.69
CA ALA A 225 24.21 -11.96 -4.28
C ALA A 225 25.40 -12.94 -4.36
N LEU A 226 25.27 -14.17 -3.83
CA LEU A 226 26.32 -15.19 -3.87
C LEU A 226 26.70 -15.60 -5.29
N ARG A 227 25.71 -15.88 -6.15
CA ARG A 227 25.98 -16.26 -7.55
C ARG A 227 26.65 -15.15 -8.35
N ALA A 228 26.24 -13.89 -8.13
CA ALA A 228 26.88 -12.75 -8.79
C ALA A 228 28.32 -12.53 -8.26
N ALA A 229 28.52 -12.65 -6.93
CA ALA A 229 29.83 -12.49 -6.30
C ALA A 229 30.88 -13.50 -6.80
N GLN A 230 30.47 -14.74 -7.11
CA GLN A 230 31.37 -15.77 -7.67
C GLN A 230 32.03 -15.34 -9.00
N ARG A 231 31.43 -14.40 -9.73
CA ARG A 231 31.96 -13.85 -10.98
C ARG A 231 32.79 -12.58 -10.80
N LEU A 232 32.84 -12.07 -9.58
CA LEU A 232 33.58 -10.85 -9.24
C LEU A 232 34.92 -11.17 -8.57
N GLY A 233 34.90 -12.01 -7.55
CA GLY A 233 36.10 -12.42 -6.85
C GLY A 233 35.83 -12.90 -5.41
N PRO A 234 36.88 -13.37 -4.71
CA PRO A 234 36.75 -13.96 -3.38
C PRO A 234 36.32 -12.95 -2.31
N GLU A 235 36.63 -11.67 -2.46
CA GLU A 235 36.21 -10.62 -1.53
C GLU A 235 34.70 -10.38 -1.60
N GLU A 236 34.15 -10.25 -2.82
CA GLU A 236 32.70 -10.08 -3.00
C GLU A 236 31.93 -11.33 -2.54
N VAL A 237 32.52 -12.53 -2.69
CA VAL A 237 31.96 -13.78 -2.11
C VAL A 237 31.94 -13.71 -0.59
N THR A 238 32.98 -13.14 0.04
CA THR A 238 33.02 -12.95 1.49
C THR A 238 31.92 -11.97 1.95
N LEU A 239 31.74 -10.85 1.24
CA LEU A 239 30.66 -9.89 1.52
C LEU A 239 29.28 -10.50 1.30
N ALA A 240 29.08 -11.30 0.24
CA ALA A 240 27.82 -12.01 0.01
C ALA A 240 27.50 -12.99 1.14
N LYS A 241 28.50 -13.76 1.61
CA LYS A 241 28.35 -14.66 2.76
C LYS A 241 28.02 -13.89 4.04
N ALA A 242 28.65 -12.73 4.26
CA ALA A 242 28.31 -11.84 5.38
C ALA A 242 26.88 -11.35 5.29
N ALA A 243 26.42 -10.96 4.09
CA ALA A 243 25.05 -10.54 3.85
C ALA A 243 24.04 -11.64 4.18
N VAL A 244 24.27 -12.87 3.70
CA VAL A 244 23.44 -14.04 4.05
C VAL A 244 23.40 -14.24 5.57
N ALA A 245 24.55 -14.19 6.23
CA ALA A 245 24.64 -14.33 7.69
C ALA A 245 23.81 -13.25 8.42
N VAL A 246 23.82 -12.01 7.92
CA VAL A 246 22.99 -10.91 8.47
C VAL A 246 21.50 -11.15 8.19
N PHE A 247 21.15 -11.62 6.98
CA PHE A 247 19.75 -11.87 6.60
C PHE A 247 19.15 -13.02 7.42
N ASP A 248 19.90 -14.09 7.62
CA ASP A 248 19.49 -15.29 8.34
C ASP A 248 19.75 -15.22 9.86
N LYS A 249 20.38 -14.11 10.32
CA LYS A 249 20.71 -13.88 11.74
C LYS A 249 21.62 -14.96 12.33
N THR A 250 22.54 -15.47 11.54
CA THR A 250 23.60 -16.38 12.04
C THR A 250 24.73 -15.54 12.63
N GLY A 251 25.29 -15.92 13.77
CA GLY A 251 26.30 -15.12 14.50
C GLY A 251 27.68 -14.97 13.82
N THR A 252 27.83 -15.32 12.54
CA THR A 252 29.11 -15.35 11.81
C THR A 252 29.43 -14.07 11.04
N ALA A 253 28.50 -13.11 10.97
CA ALA A 253 28.59 -11.92 10.14
C ALA A 253 29.80 -11.03 10.49
N ASP A 254 30.06 -10.78 11.78
CA ASP A 254 31.17 -9.89 12.21
C ASP A 254 32.53 -10.40 11.73
N LYS A 255 32.79 -11.72 11.84
CA LYS A 255 34.03 -12.33 11.35
C LYS A 255 34.22 -12.14 9.85
N LEU A 256 33.18 -12.31 9.08
CA LEU A 256 33.22 -12.14 7.62
C LEU A 256 33.40 -10.66 7.23
N LEU A 257 32.73 -9.75 7.92
CA LEU A 257 32.83 -8.30 7.67
C LEU A 257 34.21 -7.73 8.03
N SER A 258 34.86 -8.24 9.08
CA SER A 258 36.21 -7.84 9.47
C SER A 258 37.29 -8.32 8.50
N ALA A 259 37.02 -9.35 7.70
CA ALA A 259 37.96 -9.89 6.71
C ALA A 259 37.92 -9.14 5.35
N LEU A 260 37.05 -8.14 5.18
CA LEU A 260 36.97 -7.36 3.95
C LEU A 260 38.16 -6.42 3.81
N SER A 261 38.68 -6.24 2.57
CA SER A 261 39.68 -5.23 2.29
C SER A 261 39.11 -3.81 2.53
N PRO A 262 39.95 -2.83 2.87
CA PRO A 262 39.52 -1.43 3.02
C PRO A 262 38.76 -0.90 1.80
N LYS A 263 39.11 -1.34 0.60
CA LYS A 263 38.46 -0.96 -0.63
C LYS A 263 37.00 -1.44 -0.64
N LEU A 264 36.74 -2.72 -0.43
CA LEU A 264 35.39 -3.26 -0.48
C LEU A 264 34.55 -2.84 0.74
N ALA A 265 35.20 -2.69 1.91
CA ALA A 265 34.55 -2.23 3.14
C ALA A 265 33.96 -0.81 3.03
N ASN A 266 34.47 0.01 2.10
CA ASN A 266 34.00 1.37 1.79
C ASN A 266 33.06 1.44 0.59
N GLU A 267 32.68 0.31 0.01
CA GLU A 267 31.63 0.26 -1.03
C GLU A 267 30.23 0.25 -0.39
N LEU A 268 29.25 0.78 -1.13
CA LEU A 268 27.89 0.97 -0.64
C LEU A 268 27.23 -0.31 -0.10
N PRO A 269 27.32 -1.48 -0.76
CA PRO A 269 26.75 -2.71 -0.23
C PRO A 269 27.39 -3.16 1.09
N ALA A 270 28.68 -2.92 1.29
CA ALA A 270 29.35 -3.24 2.55
C ALA A 270 28.90 -2.33 3.69
N TYR A 271 28.76 -1.01 3.45
CA TYR A 271 28.16 -0.10 4.42
C TYR A 271 26.78 -0.58 4.83
N PHE A 272 25.91 -0.91 3.86
CA PHE A 272 24.55 -1.36 4.13
C PHE A 272 24.51 -2.59 5.04
N ILE A 273 25.30 -3.63 4.73
CA ILE A 273 25.33 -4.87 5.50
C ILE A 273 25.92 -4.64 6.90
N ARG A 274 27.00 -3.85 7.03
CA ARG A 274 27.60 -3.52 8.33
C ARG A 274 26.63 -2.77 9.23
N ILE A 275 25.96 -1.73 8.72
CA ILE A 275 24.97 -0.96 9.47
C ILE A 275 23.82 -1.85 9.92
N LYS A 276 23.29 -2.66 8.99
CA LYS A 276 22.21 -3.60 9.29
C LYS A 276 22.59 -4.65 10.34
N ASN A 277 23.82 -5.15 10.28
CA ASN A 277 24.37 -6.07 11.28
C ASN A 277 24.47 -5.40 12.65
N LEU A 278 25.11 -4.23 12.73
CA LEU A 278 25.27 -3.47 13.97
C LEU A 278 23.91 -3.16 14.62
N ARG A 279 22.93 -2.73 13.85
CA ARG A 279 21.58 -2.47 14.34
C ARG A 279 20.88 -3.75 14.82
N ARG A 280 21.01 -4.86 14.09
CA ARG A 280 20.39 -6.15 14.45
C ARG A 280 21.01 -6.83 15.67
N THR A 281 22.26 -6.51 15.96
CA THR A 281 23.00 -6.96 17.16
C THR A 281 22.95 -5.94 18.30
N ASP A 282 22.07 -4.94 18.23
CA ASP A 282 21.82 -3.86 19.20
C ASP A 282 23.06 -2.96 19.47
N ARG A 283 24.03 -2.95 18.58
CA ARG A 283 25.22 -2.07 18.60
C ARG A 283 24.89 -0.71 17.96
N ILE A 284 23.91 -0.02 18.54
CA ILE A 284 23.23 1.13 17.93
C ILE A 284 24.16 2.35 17.76
N THR A 285 25.00 2.63 18.77
CA THR A 285 25.97 3.74 18.71
C THR A 285 27.01 3.53 17.61
N GLU A 286 27.47 2.30 17.42
CA GLU A 286 28.39 1.96 16.34
C GLU A 286 27.73 2.09 14.96
N ALA A 287 26.47 1.66 14.83
CA ALA A 287 25.69 1.86 13.61
C ALA A 287 25.52 3.35 13.27
N ALA A 288 25.27 4.18 14.28
CA ALA A 288 25.15 5.63 14.12
C ALA A 288 26.48 6.29 13.67
N ASN A 289 27.59 5.89 14.28
CA ASN A 289 28.90 6.37 13.89
C ASN A 289 29.25 5.98 12.46
N LEU A 290 28.95 4.72 12.07
CA LEU A 290 29.18 4.26 10.70
C LEU A 290 28.30 5.00 9.67
N LEU A 291 27.03 5.26 9.99
CA LEU A 291 26.14 6.07 9.16
C LEU A 291 26.67 7.52 8.95
N SER A 292 27.35 8.07 9.96
CA SER A 292 27.95 9.40 9.88
C SER A 292 29.25 9.44 9.07
N GLN A 293 29.87 8.30 8.81
CA GLN A 293 31.12 8.16 8.03
C GLN A 293 30.88 7.92 6.55
N ILE A 294 29.63 7.63 6.13
CA ILE A 294 29.34 7.44 4.69
C ILE A 294 29.62 8.73 3.94
N PRO A 295 30.45 8.70 2.87
CA PRO A 295 30.74 9.88 2.06
C PRO A 295 29.44 10.52 1.54
N HIS A 296 29.39 11.85 1.58
CA HIS A 296 28.20 12.59 1.15
C HIS A 296 27.83 12.23 -0.30
N GLY A 297 26.57 11.89 -0.52
CA GLY A 297 26.04 11.50 -1.83
C GLY A 297 26.24 10.03 -2.23
N LEU A 298 27.15 9.27 -1.57
CA LEU A 298 27.34 7.86 -1.92
C LEU A 298 26.05 7.04 -1.70
N GLU A 299 25.40 7.22 -0.57
CA GLU A 299 24.14 6.50 -0.26
C GLU A 299 22.94 6.94 -1.09
N ALA A 300 23.02 8.07 -1.81
CA ALA A 300 21.91 8.63 -2.60
C ALA A 300 21.40 7.65 -3.67
N ARG A 301 22.25 6.76 -4.17
CA ARG A 301 21.87 5.70 -5.12
C ARG A 301 20.81 4.74 -4.56
N GLU A 302 20.85 4.49 -3.25
CA GLU A 302 19.91 3.64 -2.50
C GLU A 302 19.34 4.40 -1.29
N GLY A 303 19.15 5.70 -1.44
CA GLY A 303 18.80 6.63 -0.36
C GLY A 303 17.58 6.23 0.46
N GLY A 304 16.59 5.58 -0.17
CA GLY A 304 15.42 5.04 0.53
C GLY A 304 15.76 3.90 1.48
N LEU A 305 16.63 2.96 1.07
CA LEU A 305 17.06 1.85 1.93
C LEU A 305 17.90 2.34 3.10
N PHE A 306 18.80 3.29 2.84
CA PHE A 306 19.59 3.92 3.91
C PHE A 306 18.74 4.77 4.83
N TRP A 307 17.70 5.45 4.32
CA TRP A 307 16.75 6.14 5.18
C TRP A 307 16.03 5.19 6.14
N VAL A 308 15.65 4.00 5.71
CA VAL A 308 15.07 2.99 6.61
C VAL A 308 16.01 2.66 7.76
N GLU A 309 17.31 2.42 7.49
CA GLU A 309 18.30 2.12 8.54
C GLU A 309 18.55 3.35 9.45
N ARG A 310 18.71 4.56 8.88
CA ARG A 310 18.86 5.81 9.63
C ARG A 310 17.68 6.06 10.57
N ARG A 311 16.47 5.90 10.07
CA ARG A 311 15.23 6.06 10.86
C ARG A 311 15.18 5.07 12.03
N LEU A 312 15.50 3.81 11.79
CA LEU A 312 15.51 2.77 12.84
C LEU A 312 16.59 3.04 13.90
N VAL A 313 17.79 3.42 13.49
CA VAL A 313 18.89 3.77 14.39
C VAL A 313 18.56 5.03 15.19
N ALA A 314 18.05 6.09 14.53
CA ALA A 314 17.67 7.33 15.21
C ALA A 314 16.62 7.10 16.30
N ARG A 315 15.58 6.27 16.03
CA ARG A 315 14.57 5.92 17.03
C ARG A 315 15.16 5.17 18.22
N LYS A 316 16.03 4.19 17.98
CA LYS A 316 16.72 3.47 19.05
C LYS A 316 17.60 4.41 19.90
N LEU A 317 18.27 5.37 19.28
CA LEU A 317 19.05 6.39 20.00
C LEU A 317 18.17 7.27 20.89
N LEU A 318 16.94 7.58 20.46
CA LEU A 318 15.98 8.28 21.32
C LEU A 318 15.56 7.42 22.53
N ASP A 319 15.37 6.12 22.35
CA ASP A 319 15.09 5.18 23.46
C ASP A 319 16.29 5.08 24.43
N MET A 320 17.52 5.25 23.92
CA MET A 320 18.76 5.32 24.70
C MET A 320 19.05 6.72 25.28
N ASN A 321 18.12 7.67 25.18
CA ASN A 321 18.28 9.06 25.62
C ASN A 321 19.50 9.77 24.98
N GLN A 322 19.76 9.52 23.67
CA GLN A 322 20.84 10.13 22.89
C GLN A 322 20.29 11.01 21.75
N PRO A 323 19.51 12.06 22.03
CA PRO A 323 18.81 12.83 21.00
C PRO A 323 19.75 13.60 20.04
N ASN A 324 20.92 14.05 20.51
CA ASN A 324 21.91 14.72 19.65
C ASN A 324 22.44 13.79 18.56
N LEU A 325 22.72 12.53 18.89
CA LEU A 325 23.19 11.54 17.92
C LEU A 325 22.05 11.10 17.01
N ALA A 326 20.82 10.95 17.55
CA ALA A 326 19.61 10.65 16.79
C ALA A 326 19.34 11.71 15.72
N TYR A 327 19.47 13.00 16.08
CA TYR A 327 19.36 14.10 15.15
C TYR A 327 20.41 14.01 14.03
N LYS A 328 21.70 13.84 14.38
CA LYS A 328 22.78 13.73 13.38
C LYS A 328 22.52 12.59 12.38
N VAL A 329 22.06 11.44 12.88
CA VAL A 329 21.72 10.30 12.02
C VAL A 329 20.54 10.61 11.10
N ALA A 330 19.48 11.24 11.59
CA ALA A 330 18.31 11.59 10.78
C ALA A 330 18.64 12.69 9.76
N ALA A 331 19.29 13.77 10.19
CA ALA A 331 19.61 14.92 9.35
C ALA A 331 20.64 14.63 8.25
N GLY A 332 21.49 13.60 8.46
CA GLY A 332 22.51 13.17 7.47
C GLY A 332 21.94 12.28 6.34
N HIS A 333 20.64 12.28 6.09
CA HIS A 333 20.02 11.45 5.06
C HIS A 333 20.36 11.91 3.64
N SER A 334 20.35 10.96 2.70
CA SER A 334 20.50 11.21 1.26
C SER A 334 19.28 10.67 0.48
N ALA A 335 18.10 10.67 1.11
CA ALA A 335 16.86 10.19 0.50
C ALA A 335 16.56 10.96 -0.81
N GLN A 336 16.10 10.24 -1.84
CA GLN A 336 15.77 10.83 -3.14
C GLN A 336 14.26 10.85 -3.39
N ALA A 337 13.54 9.84 -2.94
CA ALA A 337 12.09 9.78 -3.07
C ALA A 337 11.42 10.84 -2.17
N ILE A 338 10.42 11.54 -2.71
CA ILE A 338 9.71 12.61 -1.98
C ILE A 338 9.18 12.17 -0.62
N PRO A 339 8.52 11.00 -0.46
CA PRO A 339 8.05 10.55 0.85
C PRO A 339 9.16 10.39 1.87
N ASP A 340 10.31 9.84 1.46
CA ASP A 340 11.46 9.62 2.33
C ASP A 340 12.14 10.93 2.73
N LYS A 341 12.29 11.89 1.80
CA LYS A 341 12.80 13.24 2.10
C LYS A 341 11.93 13.93 3.15
N VAL A 342 10.62 13.95 2.92
CA VAL A 342 9.67 14.59 3.84
C VAL A 342 9.70 13.91 5.21
N GLU A 343 9.78 12.57 5.29
CA GLU A 343 9.86 11.87 6.56
C GLU A 343 11.18 12.14 7.29
N ALA A 344 12.29 12.21 6.56
CA ALA A 344 13.62 12.44 7.11
C ALA A 344 13.76 13.84 7.71
N ASP A 345 13.42 14.86 6.93
CA ASP A 345 13.43 16.24 7.42
C ASP A 345 12.42 16.47 8.54
N PHE A 346 11.22 15.89 8.43
CA PHE A 346 10.27 15.92 9.55
C PHE A 346 10.87 15.30 10.82
N THR A 347 11.51 14.13 10.71
CA THR A 347 12.09 13.43 11.87
C THR A 347 13.20 14.27 12.50
N ALA A 348 14.10 14.86 11.70
CA ALA A 348 15.16 15.73 12.18
C ALA A 348 14.59 16.98 12.89
N GLY A 349 13.61 17.66 12.28
CA GLY A 349 12.95 18.81 12.85
C GLY A 349 12.22 18.49 14.15
N TRP A 350 11.52 17.35 14.21
CA TRP A 350 10.82 16.92 15.43
C TRP A 350 11.78 16.62 16.58
N ILE A 351 12.90 15.95 16.32
CA ILE A 351 13.94 15.72 17.34
C ILE A 351 14.51 17.05 17.86
N LEU A 352 14.84 17.97 16.98
CA LEU A 352 15.32 19.30 17.35
C LEU A 352 14.32 20.06 18.23
N LEU A 353 13.07 20.10 17.80
CA LEU A 353 12.02 20.85 18.52
C LEU A 353 11.69 20.22 19.87
N ARG A 354 11.47 18.90 19.90
CA ARG A 354 10.84 18.24 21.06
C ARG A 354 11.83 17.62 22.02
N MET A 355 13.02 17.26 21.57
CA MET A 355 14.04 16.59 22.40
C MET A 355 15.24 17.48 22.71
N LEU A 356 15.55 18.44 21.82
CA LEU A 356 16.73 19.31 21.95
C LEU A 356 16.37 20.76 22.23
N ASN A 357 15.09 21.13 22.18
CA ASN A 357 14.59 22.49 22.38
C ASN A 357 15.31 23.54 21.50
N GLN A 358 15.46 23.22 20.21
CA GLN A 358 16.13 24.07 19.20
C GLN A 358 15.14 24.45 18.08
N PRO A 359 14.15 25.32 18.36
CA PRO A 359 13.05 25.58 17.42
C PRO A 359 13.49 26.28 16.13
N GLU A 360 14.53 27.15 16.15
CA GLU A 360 15.03 27.81 14.94
C GLU A 360 15.64 26.82 13.94
N GLN A 361 16.36 25.82 14.44
CA GLN A 361 16.93 24.78 13.59
C GLN A 361 15.84 23.80 13.13
N ALA A 362 14.88 23.47 14.00
CA ALA A 362 13.74 22.66 13.67
C ALA A 362 12.90 23.26 12.52
N GLN A 363 12.69 24.60 12.57
CA GLN A 363 11.96 25.31 11.52
C GLN A 363 12.57 25.07 10.14
N LYS A 364 13.90 25.09 10.02
CA LYS A 364 14.59 24.85 8.74
C LYS A 364 14.28 23.48 8.14
N HIS A 365 14.25 22.46 8.99
CA HIS A 365 13.88 21.10 8.55
C HIS A 365 12.40 21.00 8.18
N PHE A 366 11.50 21.63 8.94
CA PHE A 366 10.09 21.66 8.56
C PHE A 366 9.84 22.44 7.27
N ASP A 367 10.64 23.48 6.99
CA ASP A 367 10.60 24.22 5.72
C ASP A 367 11.04 23.34 4.54
N LEU A 368 12.10 22.54 4.71
CA LEU A 368 12.51 21.56 3.71
C LEU A 368 11.43 20.50 3.48
N ALA A 369 10.85 19.93 4.56
CA ALA A 369 9.76 18.97 4.46
C ALA A 369 8.54 19.58 3.74
N ALA A 370 8.15 20.82 4.07
CA ALA A 370 7.02 21.51 3.45
C ALA A 370 7.25 21.79 1.95
N LYS A 371 8.47 22.14 1.57
CA LYS A 371 8.86 22.40 0.17
C LYS A 371 8.70 21.14 -0.70
N GLU A 372 9.04 19.98 -0.18
CA GLU A 372 8.97 18.70 -0.91
C GLU A 372 7.58 18.06 -0.83
N ALA A 373 6.78 18.39 0.18
CA ALA A 373 5.46 17.78 0.41
C ALA A 373 4.50 18.03 -0.75
N LYS A 374 3.87 16.95 -1.26
CA LYS A 374 2.93 17.01 -2.38
C LYS A 374 1.54 16.51 -2.02
N THR A 375 1.42 15.70 -0.97
CA THR A 375 0.15 15.11 -0.58
C THR A 375 -0.47 15.86 0.59
N PRO A 376 -1.81 15.92 0.71
CA PRO A 376 -2.50 16.58 1.82
C PRO A 376 -1.96 16.19 3.20
N ILE A 377 -1.64 14.91 3.41
CA ILE A 377 -1.08 14.41 4.67
C ILE A 377 0.30 15.01 4.94
N SER A 378 1.18 14.98 3.94
CA SER A 378 2.55 15.48 4.06
C SER A 378 2.55 17.00 4.27
N VAL A 379 1.74 17.73 3.49
CA VAL A 379 1.61 19.19 3.60
C VAL A 379 1.08 19.57 4.99
N ALA A 380 -0.03 18.97 5.41
CA ALA A 380 -0.61 19.26 6.72
C ALA A 380 0.37 18.96 7.87
N ARG A 381 1.12 17.84 7.79
CA ARG A 381 2.12 17.48 8.80
C ARG A 381 3.23 18.51 8.87
N ALA A 382 3.85 18.82 7.74
CA ALA A 382 4.96 19.76 7.70
C ALA A 382 4.55 21.16 8.17
N THR A 383 3.42 21.68 7.66
CA THR A 383 2.95 23.03 8.01
C THR A 383 2.41 23.13 9.45
N TYR A 384 1.79 22.08 9.98
CA TYR A 384 1.44 22.03 11.40
C TYR A 384 2.67 22.16 12.30
N TRP A 385 3.75 21.42 11.99
CA TRP A 385 4.97 21.46 12.78
C TRP A 385 5.81 22.71 12.55
N GLN A 386 5.70 23.38 11.38
CA GLN A 386 6.18 24.76 11.23
C GLN A 386 5.48 25.69 12.22
N GLY A 387 4.15 25.56 12.37
CA GLY A 387 3.38 26.31 13.37
C GLY A 387 3.84 26.01 14.80
N ARG A 388 4.09 24.74 15.16
CA ARG A 388 4.62 24.35 16.48
C ARG A 388 6.01 24.93 16.76
N ALA A 389 6.87 24.99 15.74
CA ALA A 389 8.19 25.61 15.87
C ALA A 389 8.07 27.14 16.04
N ALA A 390 7.18 27.78 15.27
CA ALA A 390 6.92 29.22 15.40
C ALA A 390 6.39 29.59 16.80
N GLU A 391 5.45 28.81 17.34
CA GLU A 391 4.98 28.99 18.74
C GLU A 391 6.12 28.89 19.76
N ALA A 392 7.01 27.88 19.60
CA ALA A 392 8.14 27.69 20.51
C ALA A 392 9.15 28.85 20.44
N MET A 393 9.18 29.60 19.32
CA MET A 393 9.98 30.83 19.14
C MET A 393 9.25 32.11 19.60
N GLY A 394 8.01 32.00 20.10
CA GLY A 394 7.17 33.16 20.40
C GLY A 394 6.70 33.95 19.17
N ARG A 395 6.71 33.32 17.99
CA ARG A 395 6.31 33.93 16.70
C ARG A 395 4.86 33.59 16.36
N ASN A 396 4.25 34.39 15.47
CA ASN A 396 2.91 34.12 14.98
C ASN A 396 2.88 32.83 14.15
N ALA A 397 2.12 31.84 14.61
CA ALA A 397 1.93 30.53 13.96
C ALA A 397 0.67 30.45 13.08
N GLY A 398 -0.17 31.50 13.07
CA GLY A 398 -1.51 31.47 12.46
C GLY A 398 -1.51 31.07 10.99
N SER A 399 -0.62 31.60 10.18
CA SER A 399 -0.52 31.28 8.73
C SER A 399 -0.16 29.81 8.47
N TYR A 400 0.74 29.24 9.28
CA TYR A 400 1.12 27.85 9.18
C TYR A 400 -0.05 26.93 9.52
N TYR A 401 -0.76 27.21 10.61
CA TYR A 401 -1.96 26.44 11.00
C TYR A 401 -3.09 26.60 10.00
N GLN A 402 -3.30 27.79 9.39
CA GLN A 402 -4.29 27.96 8.32
C GLN A 402 -3.97 27.08 7.11
N HIS A 403 -2.71 27.01 6.73
CA HIS A 403 -2.28 26.15 5.62
C HIS A 403 -2.53 24.65 5.95
N ALA A 404 -2.15 24.19 7.12
CA ALA A 404 -2.44 22.82 7.56
C ALA A 404 -3.96 22.56 7.64
N ALA A 405 -4.74 23.50 8.19
CA ALA A 405 -6.18 23.42 8.42
C ALA A 405 -7.00 23.31 7.12
N ALA A 406 -6.45 23.74 5.99
CA ALA A 406 -7.05 23.55 4.66
C ALA A 406 -7.21 22.05 4.31
N HIS A 407 -6.42 21.17 4.95
CA HIS A 407 -6.45 19.73 4.80
C HIS A 407 -7.24 19.03 5.93
N GLY A 408 -8.48 19.46 6.21
CA GLY A 408 -9.30 19.00 7.32
C GLY A 408 -9.62 17.50 7.39
N GLY A 409 -9.41 16.76 6.29
CA GLY A 409 -9.50 15.29 6.27
C GLY A 409 -8.27 14.57 6.83
N THR A 410 -7.22 15.30 7.27
CA THR A 410 -5.97 14.74 7.74
C THR A 410 -5.75 15.00 9.23
N TYR A 411 -5.04 14.11 9.92
CA TYR A 411 -4.75 14.22 11.35
C TYR A 411 -4.19 15.59 11.74
N TYR A 412 -3.13 16.04 11.07
CA TYR A 412 -2.52 17.35 11.35
C TYR A 412 -3.36 18.53 10.89
N GLY A 413 -4.16 18.36 9.83
CA GLY A 413 -5.13 19.37 9.42
C GLY A 413 -6.21 19.60 10.47
N GLN A 414 -6.70 18.52 11.08
CA GLN A 414 -7.68 18.57 12.17
C GLN A 414 -7.09 19.18 13.45
N LEU A 415 -5.84 18.83 13.80
CA LEU A 415 -5.13 19.45 14.91
C LEU A 415 -4.91 20.96 14.69
N ALA A 416 -4.57 21.36 13.46
CA ALA A 416 -4.42 22.78 13.12
C ALA A 416 -5.76 23.53 13.22
N ARG A 417 -6.87 22.94 12.78
CA ARG A 417 -8.20 23.51 12.93
C ARG A 417 -8.57 23.71 14.40
N ALA A 418 -8.29 22.70 15.22
CA ALA A 418 -8.50 22.81 16.68
C ALA A 418 -7.67 23.95 17.29
N ARG A 419 -6.41 24.13 16.87
CA ARG A 419 -5.56 25.27 17.29
C ARG A 419 -6.12 26.63 16.89
N LEU A 420 -6.80 26.71 15.75
CA LEU A 420 -7.43 27.93 15.24
C LEU A 420 -8.86 28.16 15.80
N GLY A 421 -9.37 27.26 16.64
CA GLY A 421 -10.77 27.30 17.10
C GLY A 421 -11.81 27.12 16.01
N GLN A 422 -11.43 26.49 14.88
CA GLN A 422 -12.30 26.27 13.75
C GLN A 422 -13.14 25.01 13.95
N SER A 423 -14.43 25.11 13.73
CA SER A 423 -15.37 23.99 13.65
C SER A 423 -15.51 23.48 12.21
N GLY A 424 -16.13 22.29 12.07
CA GLY A 424 -16.40 21.66 10.78
C GLY A 424 -15.15 21.05 10.12
N LEU A 425 -15.41 20.11 9.23
CA LEU A 425 -14.36 19.45 8.46
C LEU A 425 -14.63 19.77 6.98
N PRO A 426 -13.91 20.73 6.36
CA PRO A 426 -14.01 20.91 4.93
C PRO A 426 -13.47 19.66 4.24
N ILE A 427 -14.37 18.85 3.77
CA ILE A 427 -14.08 17.69 2.94
C ILE A 427 -14.50 18.06 1.52
N PRO A 428 -13.58 18.55 0.61
CA PRO A 428 -13.90 19.08 -0.70
C PRO A 428 -14.46 18.02 -1.70
N ASN A 429 -15.54 18.19 -2.44
CA ASN A 429 -16.07 17.30 -3.50
C ASN A 429 -15.39 17.62 -4.83
N GLY A 430 -15.20 16.60 -5.64
CA GLY A 430 -14.85 16.78 -7.04
C GLY A 430 -16.06 17.23 -7.88
N PRO A 431 -15.82 17.52 -9.15
CA PRO A 431 -16.90 17.74 -10.10
C PRO A 431 -17.71 16.44 -10.24
N SER A 432 -19.04 16.58 -10.31
CA SER A 432 -19.92 15.45 -10.60
C SER A 432 -19.72 14.95 -12.03
N GLY A 433 -19.62 13.62 -12.18
CA GLY A 433 -19.52 12.93 -13.45
C GLY A 433 -20.83 12.27 -13.85
N SER A 434 -20.94 11.87 -15.11
CA SER A 434 -22.06 11.07 -15.60
C SER A 434 -21.56 9.71 -16.09
N VAL A 435 -22.12 8.64 -15.57
CA VAL A 435 -21.79 7.25 -15.96
C VAL A 435 -22.07 7.00 -17.44
N HIS A 436 -23.02 7.70 -18.06
CA HIS A 436 -23.33 7.57 -19.48
C HIS A 436 -22.14 7.81 -20.40
N HIS A 437 -21.21 8.71 -20.04
CA HIS A 437 -19.99 8.95 -20.81
C HIS A 437 -19.02 7.79 -20.75
N LEU A 438 -19.14 6.90 -19.76
CA LEU A 438 -18.29 5.74 -19.56
C LEU A 438 -18.92 4.44 -20.09
N ALA A 439 -20.24 4.42 -20.32
CA ALA A 439 -21.02 3.23 -20.61
C ALA A 439 -20.52 2.42 -21.82
N GLN A 440 -19.95 3.10 -22.82
CA GLN A 440 -19.42 2.46 -24.03
C GLN A 440 -18.01 1.88 -23.86
N ARG A 441 -17.32 2.18 -22.75
CA ARG A 441 -15.97 1.61 -22.50
C ARG A 441 -16.08 0.14 -22.14
N ILE A 442 -15.38 -0.70 -22.87
CA ILE A 442 -15.42 -2.16 -22.69
C ILE A 442 -15.11 -2.58 -21.24
N GLY A 443 -14.17 -1.93 -20.56
CA GLY A 443 -13.83 -2.19 -19.17
C GLY A 443 -14.97 -1.87 -18.20
N ILE A 444 -15.78 -0.84 -18.48
CA ILE A 444 -16.97 -0.47 -17.68
C ILE A 444 -18.10 -1.49 -17.89
N GLN A 445 -18.33 -1.94 -19.13
CA GLN A 445 -19.27 -3.01 -19.43
C GLN A 445 -18.84 -4.32 -18.76
N GLY A 446 -17.55 -4.63 -18.78
CA GLY A 446 -16.99 -5.79 -18.07
C GLY A 446 -17.20 -5.70 -16.56
N LEU A 447 -16.95 -4.53 -15.97
CA LEU A 447 -17.18 -4.28 -14.54
C LEU A 447 -18.67 -4.51 -14.17
N ALA A 448 -19.59 -3.92 -14.91
CA ALA A 448 -21.02 -4.05 -14.68
C ALA A 448 -21.50 -5.53 -14.79
N THR A 449 -20.97 -6.24 -15.80
CA THR A 449 -21.28 -7.66 -16.02
C THR A 449 -20.77 -8.55 -14.87
N LEU A 450 -19.56 -8.27 -14.34
CA LEU A 450 -19.02 -8.98 -13.19
C LEU A 450 -19.88 -8.77 -11.93
N TYR A 451 -20.37 -7.56 -11.69
CA TYR A 451 -21.29 -7.29 -10.58
C TYR A 451 -22.63 -8.00 -10.79
N ALA A 452 -23.20 -8.00 -12.00
CA ALA A 452 -24.43 -8.72 -12.32
C ALA A 452 -24.29 -10.25 -12.11
N ALA A 453 -23.08 -10.76 -12.30
CA ALA A 453 -22.75 -12.17 -12.06
C ALA A 453 -22.31 -12.46 -10.60
N ASP A 454 -22.27 -11.48 -9.71
CA ASP A 454 -21.75 -11.59 -8.34
C ASP A 454 -20.28 -12.07 -8.26
N GLU A 455 -19.46 -11.68 -9.27
CA GLU A 455 -18.01 -11.95 -9.32
C GLU A 455 -17.22 -10.75 -8.79
N ARG A 456 -17.51 -10.33 -7.56
CA ARG A 456 -17.02 -9.10 -6.92
C ARG A 456 -15.50 -9.01 -6.83
N SER A 457 -14.79 -10.09 -6.54
CA SER A 457 -13.31 -10.07 -6.45
C SER A 457 -12.64 -9.83 -7.80
N LEU A 458 -13.24 -10.28 -8.90
CA LEU A 458 -12.77 -9.95 -10.24
C LEU A 458 -13.13 -8.50 -10.61
N ALA A 459 -14.32 -8.03 -10.23
CA ALA A 459 -14.73 -6.64 -10.41
C ALA A 459 -13.74 -5.66 -9.74
N LEU A 460 -13.32 -5.92 -8.50
CA LEU A 460 -12.35 -5.08 -7.78
C LEU A 460 -10.99 -5.02 -8.50
N THR A 461 -10.58 -6.10 -9.18
CA THR A 461 -9.37 -6.08 -10.01
C THR A 461 -9.50 -5.08 -11.18
N LEU A 462 -10.65 -5.06 -11.86
CA LEU A 462 -10.88 -4.11 -12.97
C LEU A 462 -11.02 -2.65 -12.48
N VAL A 463 -11.66 -2.44 -11.33
CA VAL A 463 -11.85 -1.10 -10.74
C VAL A 463 -10.54 -0.36 -10.59
N ASN A 464 -9.50 -1.00 -10.06
CA ASN A 464 -8.23 -0.35 -9.83
C ASN A 464 -7.56 0.11 -11.14
N ASP A 465 -7.52 -0.76 -12.14
CA ASP A 465 -6.95 -0.42 -13.44
C ASP A 465 -7.76 0.67 -14.16
N LEU A 466 -9.09 0.60 -14.10
CA LEU A 466 -9.98 1.64 -14.63
C LEU A 466 -9.74 2.99 -13.94
N ALA A 467 -9.61 3.00 -12.60
CA ALA A 467 -9.35 4.22 -11.85
C ALA A 467 -7.99 4.86 -12.19
N TYR A 468 -6.99 4.07 -12.55
CA TYR A 468 -5.72 4.61 -13.05
C TYR A 468 -5.81 5.09 -14.51
N ALA A 469 -6.63 4.45 -15.34
CA ALA A 469 -6.76 4.75 -16.77
C ALA A 469 -7.68 5.94 -17.07
N LEU A 470 -8.67 6.23 -16.21
CA LEU A 470 -9.60 7.36 -16.42
C LEU A 470 -8.88 8.70 -16.24
N PRO A 471 -9.13 9.69 -17.13
CA PRO A 471 -8.26 10.86 -17.23
C PRO A 471 -8.46 11.91 -16.12
N ASP A 472 -9.68 12.07 -15.60
CA ASP A 472 -10.09 13.22 -14.80
C ASP A 472 -11.00 12.86 -13.62
N ALA A 473 -11.26 13.85 -12.77
CA ALA A 473 -12.05 13.68 -11.55
C ALA A 473 -13.52 13.36 -11.85
N ALA A 474 -14.11 13.91 -12.91
CA ALA A 474 -15.51 13.63 -13.26
C ALA A 474 -15.71 12.19 -13.70
N SER A 475 -14.77 11.64 -14.49
CA SER A 475 -14.78 10.23 -14.88
C SER A 475 -14.60 9.29 -13.66
N LEU A 476 -13.76 9.68 -12.71
CA LEU A 476 -13.56 8.90 -11.47
C LEU A 476 -14.77 9.00 -10.55
N ASP A 477 -15.43 10.14 -10.48
CA ASP A 477 -16.67 10.34 -9.74
C ASP A 477 -17.78 9.43 -10.30
N ALA A 478 -17.97 9.43 -11.62
CA ALA A 478 -18.92 8.55 -12.30
C ALA A 478 -18.65 7.06 -12.04
N LEU A 479 -17.38 6.63 -12.03
CA LEU A 479 -17.01 5.27 -11.69
C LEU A 479 -17.29 4.95 -10.20
N ALA A 480 -17.07 5.90 -9.30
CA ALA A 480 -17.35 5.75 -7.88
C ALA A 480 -18.87 5.72 -7.59
N ASP A 481 -19.67 6.53 -8.30
CA ASP A 481 -21.14 6.47 -8.26
C ASP A 481 -21.65 5.10 -8.70
N LEU A 482 -21.10 4.54 -9.78
CA LEU A 482 -21.47 3.22 -10.27
C LEU A 482 -21.19 2.13 -9.23
N THR A 483 -20.01 2.15 -8.60
CA THR A 483 -19.66 1.17 -7.55
C THR A 483 -20.47 1.39 -6.27
N THR A 484 -20.87 2.63 -5.98
CA THR A 484 -21.80 2.97 -4.89
C THR A 484 -23.19 2.38 -5.17
N ALA A 485 -23.69 2.51 -6.39
CA ALA A 485 -24.96 1.91 -6.78
C ALA A 485 -24.95 0.37 -6.70
N TYR A 486 -23.80 -0.26 -6.87
CA TYR A 486 -23.60 -1.69 -6.67
C TYR A 486 -23.43 -2.08 -5.19
N GLY A 487 -23.39 -1.12 -4.27
CA GLY A 487 -23.18 -1.36 -2.84
C GLY A 487 -21.77 -1.83 -2.51
N ASP A 488 -20.77 -1.52 -3.35
CA ASP A 488 -19.38 -1.90 -3.13
C ASP A 488 -18.56 -0.77 -2.49
N ALA A 489 -18.58 -0.71 -1.16
CA ALA A 489 -17.82 0.28 -0.40
C ALA A 489 -16.29 0.15 -0.60
N ALA A 490 -15.78 -1.06 -0.80
CA ALA A 490 -14.35 -1.29 -1.03
C ALA A 490 -13.91 -0.70 -2.39
N ALA A 491 -14.66 -0.98 -3.44
CA ALA A 491 -14.41 -0.43 -4.77
C ALA A 491 -14.51 1.11 -4.76
N THR A 492 -15.59 1.65 -4.19
CA THR A 492 -15.82 3.10 -4.08
C THR A 492 -14.67 3.80 -3.34
N LEU A 493 -14.24 3.26 -2.20
CA LEU A 493 -13.11 3.79 -1.44
C LEU A 493 -11.78 3.65 -2.21
N SER A 494 -11.58 2.54 -2.94
CA SER A 494 -10.36 2.35 -3.74
C SER A 494 -10.22 3.42 -4.82
N ILE A 495 -11.31 3.71 -5.53
CA ILE A 495 -11.36 4.79 -6.54
C ILE A 495 -11.00 6.13 -5.89
N ALA A 496 -11.61 6.48 -4.75
CA ALA A 496 -11.34 7.72 -4.05
C ALA A 496 -9.89 7.82 -3.55
N LYS A 497 -9.28 6.72 -3.12
CA LYS A 497 -7.87 6.66 -2.75
C LYS A 497 -6.96 6.90 -3.98
N ILE A 498 -7.24 6.27 -5.11
CA ILE A 498 -6.48 6.45 -6.36
C ILE A 498 -6.63 7.89 -6.87
N ALA A 499 -7.85 8.42 -6.88
CA ALA A 499 -8.11 9.81 -7.25
C ALA A 499 -7.27 10.79 -6.44
N THR A 500 -7.21 10.56 -5.15
CA THR A 500 -6.39 11.34 -4.23
C THR A 500 -4.89 11.28 -4.54
N GLN A 501 -4.34 10.11 -4.87
CA GLN A 501 -2.93 9.99 -5.29
C GLN A 501 -2.63 10.85 -6.51
N ARG A 502 -3.64 11.02 -7.34
CA ARG A 502 -3.58 11.79 -8.57
C ARG A 502 -3.94 13.27 -8.38
N ASN A 503 -4.10 13.73 -7.12
CA ASN A 503 -4.58 15.08 -6.77
C ASN A 503 -5.94 15.43 -7.39
N LEU A 504 -6.81 14.44 -7.55
CA LEU A 504 -8.17 14.57 -8.06
C LEU A 504 -9.14 14.34 -6.89
N PRO A 505 -9.80 15.36 -6.34
CA PRO A 505 -10.65 15.20 -5.15
C PRO A 505 -11.94 14.43 -5.44
N LEU A 506 -12.28 13.45 -4.59
CA LEU A 506 -13.55 12.70 -4.57
C LEU A 506 -14.02 12.50 -3.13
N GLY A 507 -14.14 13.58 -2.37
CA GLY A 507 -14.39 13.52 -0.92
C GLY A 507 -15.70 12.84 -0.54
N GLN A 508 -16.76 12.97 -1.35
CA GLN A 508 -18.04 12.29 -1.14
C GLN A 508 -17.90 10.76 -1.09
N HIS A 509 -16.97 10.19 -1.87
CA HIS A 509 -16.72 8.76 -1.98
C HIS A 509 -15.61 8.24 -1.05
N ALA A 510 -14.82 9.15 -0.47
CA ALA A 510 -13.67 8.77 0.37
C ALA A 510 -14.05 8.20 1.74
N PHE A 511 -15.30 8.37 2.16
CA PHE A 511 -15.82 7.93 3.46
C PHE A 511 -17.22 7.33 3.28
N PRO A 512 -17.36 6.12 2.70
CA PRO A 512 -18.65 5.48 2.50
C PRO A 512 -19.34 5.19 3.85
N LEU A 513 -20.67 5.41 3.91
CA LEU A 513 -21.53 5.10 5.05
C LEU A 513 -22.31 3.78 4.84
N PHE A 514 -21.81 2.91 3.98
CA PHE A 514 -22.37 1.60 3.66
C PHE A 514 -21.25 0.54 3.67
N GLY A 515 -21.59 -0.73 3.50
CA GLY A 515 -20.63 -1.83 3.58
C GLY A 515 -20.45 -2.43 4.97
N ILE A 516 -21.06 -1.83 6.01
CA ILE A 516 -21.15 -2.39 7.37
C ILE A 516 -22.63 -2.68 7.68
N PRO A 517 -22.99 -3.91 8.11
CA PRO A 517 -24.36 -4.23 8.49
C PRO A 517 -24.82 -3.41 9.70
N GLN A 518 -25.92 -2.67 9.56
CA GLN A 518 -26.43 -1.78 10.62
C GLN A 518 -26.81 -2.56 11.88
N GLN A 519 -27.32 -3.77 11.74
CA GLN A 519 -27.66 -4.63 12.89
C GLN A 519 -26.45 -4.98 13.75
N ALA A 520 -25.25 -5.13 13.16
CA ALA A 520 -24.03 -5.38 13.91
C ALA A 520 -23.54 -4.12 14.66
N LEU A 521 -23.93 -2.93 14.20
CA LEU A 521 -23.60 -1.64 14.85
C LEU A 521 -24.55 -1.33 16.02
N GLY A 522 -25.83 -1.77 15.96
CA GLY A 522 -26.85 -1.41 16.95
C GLY A 522 -26.54 -1.89 18.37
N ASN A 523 -25.78 -2.96 18.52
CA ASN A 523 -25.39 -3.55 19.81
C ASN A 523 -23.90 -3.35 20.12
N ALA A 524 -23.18 -2.52 19.33
CA ALA A 524 -21.75 -2.31 19.54
C ALA A 524 -21.51 -1.52 20.86
N PRO A 525 -20.58 -1.97 21.72
CA PRO A 525 -20.26 -1.26 22.97
C PRO A 525 -19.43 0.02 22.75
N ILE A 526 -19.28 0.44 21.50
CA ILE A 526 -18.48 1.58 21.05
C ILE A 526 -19.23 2.39 19.99
N GLU A 527 -18.93 3.68 19.85
CA GLU A 527 -19.59 4.52 18.86
C GLU A 527 -19.42 4.01 17.42
N GLN A 528 -20.47 4.10 16.61
CA GLN A 528 -20.49 3.63 15.22
C GLN A 528 -19.38 4.26 14.38
N ALA A 529 -19.11 5.55 14.56
CA ALA A 529 -18.04 6.26 13.87
C ALA A 529 -16.66 5.59 14.05
N PHE A 530 -16.42 5.04 15.24
CA PHE A 530 -15.16 4.36 15.53
C PHE A 530 -15.07 3.00 14.82
N VAL A 531 -16.17 2.25 14.74
CA VAL A 531 -16.22 1.01 13.96
C VAL A 531 -15.97 1.29 12.49
N TYR A 532 -16.59 2.33 11.91
CA TYR A 532 -16.30 2.76 10.54
C TYR A 532 -14.84 3.16 10.34
N ALA A 533 -14.25 3.90 11.26
CA ALA A 533 -12.87 4.35 11.19
C ALA A 533 -11.87 3.18 11.19
N ILE A 534 -12.08 2.18 12.05
CA ILE A 534 -11.29 0.94 12.10
C ILE A 534 -11.48 0.15 10.82
N THR A 535 -12.73 -0.14 10.42
CA THR A 535 -13.02 -0.93 9.20
C THR A 535 -12.39 -0.31 7.94
N ARG A 536 -12.46 1.02 7.82
CA ARG A 536 -11.82 1.75 6.72
C ARG A 536 -10.30 1.55 6.70
N GLN A 537 -9.68 1.49 7.86
CA GLN A 537 -8.22 1.35 7.98
C GLN A 537 -7.77 -0.11 7.82
N GLU A 538 -8.53 -1.08 8.31
CA GLU A 538 -8.19 -2.50 8.31
C GLU A 538 -8.37 -3.16 6.94
N SER A 539 -9.56 -3.10 6.41
CA SER A 539 -9.92 -3.81 5.16
C SER A 539 -10.27 -2.89 4.00
N ALA A 540 -10.36 -1.57 4.23
CA ALA A 540 -11.00 -0.65 3.28
C ALA A 540 -12.42 -1.13 2.88
N PHE A 541 -13.16 -1.71 3.80
CA PHE A 541 -14.50 -2.30 3.64
C PHE A 541 -14.56 -3.58 2.79
N ASP A 542 -13.43 -4.26 2.53
CA ASP A 542 -13.46 -5.57 1.87
C ASP A 542 -13.77 -6.69 2.89
N PRO A 543 -14.96 -7.34 2.81
CA PRO A 543 -15.31 -8.41 3.74
C PRO A 543 -14.50 -9.69 3.53
N GLN A 544 -13.88 -9.85 2.34
CA GLN A 544 -13.07 -11.02 2.02
C GLN A 544 -11.57 -10.80 2.28
N ALA A 545 -11.19 -9.63 2.81
CA ALA A 545 -9.81 -9.31 3.08
C ALA A 545 -9.15 -10.34 4.01
N THR A 546 -7.99 -10.83 3.61
CA THR A 546 -7.16 -11.72 4.42
C THR A 546 -5.73 -11.23 4.41
N SER A 547 -5.18 -10.94 5.58
CA SER A 547 -3.79 -10.50 5.70
C SER A 547 -2.80 -11.66 5.55
N THR A 548 -1.54 -11.35 5.29
CA THR A 548 -0.45 -12.35 5.27
C THR A 548 -0.27 -13.07 6.60
N SER A 549 -0.70 -12.46 7.70
CA SER A 549 -0.66 -13.03 9.05
C SER A 549 -1.92 -13.83 9.39
N GLY A 550 -2.92 -13.88 8.50
CA GLY A 550 -4.15 -14.64 8.68
C GLY A 550 -5.29 -13.88 9.38
N ALA A 551 -5.20 -12.55 9.53
CA ALA A 551 -6.32 -11.73 9.96
C ALA A 551 -7.38 -11.66 8.85
N LYS A 552 -8.69 -11.69 9.20
CA LYS A 552 -9.78 -11.85 8.23
C LYS A 552 -10.90 -10.83 8.43
N GLY A 553 -11.54 -10.49 7.31
CA GLY A 553 -12.79 -9.76 7.23
C GLY A 553 -12.68 -8.25 7.44
N LEU A 554 -13.84 -7.59 7.59
CA LEU A 554 -13.97 -6.13 7.65
C LEU A 554 -13.07 -5.47 8.70
N MET A 555 -12.98 -6.03 9.89
CA MET A 555 -12.19 -5.51 11.00
C MET A 555 -10.89 -6.29 11.24
N GLN A 556 -10.47 -7.13 10.27
CA GLN A 556 -9.19 -7.88 10.27
C GLN A 556 -8.90 -8.60 11.59
N LEU A 557 -9.81 -9.46 12.02
CA LEU A 557 -9.63 -10.21 13.25
C LEU A 557 -8.74 -11.42 13.05
N MET A 558 -7.75 -11.59 13.92
CA MET A 558 -7.01 -12.84 14.04
C MET A 558 -7.95 -13.94 14.59
N PRO A 559 -7.92 -15.18 14.06
CA PRO A 559 -8.80 -16.26 14.54
C PRO A 559 -8.73 -16.50 16.05
N ALA A 560 -7.55 -16.38 16.65
CA ALA A 560 -7.37 -16.53 18.09
C ALA A 560 -8.09 -15.42 18.88
N THR A 561 -7.98 -14.16 18.41
CA THR A 561 -8.70 -13.03 19.00
C THR A 561 -10.20 -13.22 18.86
N ALA A 562 -10.67 -13.54 17.65
CA ALA A 562 -12.08 -13.75 17.38
C ALA A 562 -12.69 -14.87 18.24
N LYS A 563 -11.95 -15.95 18.52
CA LYS A 563 -12.40 -17.04 19.40
C LYS A 563 -12.65 -16.55 20.85
N ILE A 564 -11.72 -15.73 21.36
CA ILE A 564 -11.86 -15.14 22.70
C ILE A 564 -13.07 -14.22 22.74
N GLU A 565 -13.25 -13.41 21.68
CA GLU A 565 -14.38 -12.49 21.61
C GLU A 565 -15.71 -13.21 21.51
N ALA A 566 -15.82 -14.24 20.66
CA ALA A 566 -17.01 -15.04 20.48
C ALA A 566 -17.50 -15.64 21.83
N GLN A 567 -16.58 -16.19 22.63
CA GLN A 567 -16.88 -16.70 23.97
C GLN A 567 -17.45 -15.61 24.90
N LYS A 568 -16.90 -14.38 24.82
CA LYS A 568 -17.32 -13.27 25.69
C LYS A 568 -18.66 -12.67 25.29
N VAL A 569 -18.97 -12.63 24.01
CA VAL A 569 -20.28 -12.13 23.52
C VAL A 569 -21.35 -13.23 23.46
N GLY A 570 -21.01 -14.48 23.82
CA GLY A 570 -21.96 -15.58 23.88
C GLY A 570 -22.38 -16.13 22.52
N VAL A 571 -21.48 -16.10 21.52
CA VAL A 571 -21.72 -16.68 20.19
C VAL A 571 -20.74 -17.81 19.91
N ASP A 572 -21.14 -18.80 19.13
CA ASP A 572 -20.27 -19.89 18.72
C ASP A 572 -19.16 -19.39 17.78
N PHE A 573 -17.93 -19.83 18.05
CA PHE A 573 -16.81 -19.48 17.21
C PHE A 573 -16.72 -20.37 15.98
N ASP A 574 -16.74 -19.73 14.79
CA ASP A 574 -16.45 -20.37 13.51
C ASP A 574 -15.46 -19.52 12.70
N ALA A 575 -14.26 -20.03 12.45
CA ALA A 575 -13.21 -19.37 11.69
C ALA A 575 -13.59 -19.10 10.22
N ASN A 576 -14.51 -19.89 9.65
CA ASN A 576 -14.98 -19.70 8.28
C ASN A 576 -15.95 -18.51 8.16
N ARG A 577 -16.63 -18.17 9.25
CA ARG A 577 -17.52 -17.00 9.31
C ARG A 577 -16.81 -15.68 9.53
N LEU A 578 -15.49 -15.65 9.68
CA LEU A 578 -14.75 -14.39 9.84
C LEU A 578 -14.80 -13.49 8.59
N THR A 579 -15.23 -13.98 7.46
CA THR A 579 -15.53 -13.20 6.25
C THR A 579 -17.01 -12.83 6.12
N ASP A 580 -17.87 -13.30 7.03
CA ASP A 580 -19.25 -12.81 7.16
C ASP A 580 -19.22 -11.41 7.79
N PRO A 581 -19.77 -10.38 7.11
CA PRO A 581 -19.70 -9.00 7.59
C PRO A 581 -20.33 -8.78 8.96
N HIS A 582 -21.50 -9.39 9.22
CA HIS A 582 -22.22 -9.23 10.48
C HIS A 582 -21.41 -9.85 11.64
N TYR A 583 -20.98 -11.09 11.45
CA TYR A 583 -20.22 -11.83 12.46
C TYR A 583 -18.88 -11.14 12.77
N ASN A 584 -18.15 -10.71 11.74
CA ASN A 584 -16.87 -10.05 11.89
C ASN A 584 -16.98 -8.70 12.63
N VAL A 585 -17.95 -7.87 12.26
CA VAL A 585 -18.16 -6.56 12.90
C VAL A 585 -18.65 -6.72 14.34
N THR A 586 -19.53 -7.68 14.63
CA THR A 586 -19.97 -7.96 16.01
C THR A 586 -18.78 -8.27 16.91
N LEU A 587 -17.90 -9.18 16.49
CA LEU A 587 -16.71 -9.55 17.27
C LEU A 587 -15.67 -8.43 17.31
N GLY A 588 -15.47 -7.73 16.19
CA GLY A 588 -14.50 -6.64 16.08
C GLY A 588 -14.87 -5.43 16.93
N ALA A 589 -16.13 -5.06 16.94
CA ALA A 589 -16.63 -3.96 17.78
C ALA A 589 -16.53 -4.32 19.28
N ALA A 590 -16.83 -5.55 19.66
CA ALA A 590 -16.64 -6.04 21.02
C ALA A 590 -15.17 -6.01 21.44
N HIS A 591 -14.25 -6.44 20.55
CA HIS A 591 -12.82 -6.37 20.79
C HIS A 591 -12.35 -4.91 20.98
N LEU A 592 -12.75 -4.00 20.09
CA LEU A 592 -12.41 -2.58 20.17
C LEU A 592 -12.93 -1.95 21.47
N GLY A 593 -14.19 -2.20 21.82
CA GLY A 593 -14.80 -1.69 23.05
C GLY A 593 -14.02 -2.12 24.29
N ARG A 594 -13.62 -3.39 24.33
CA ARG A 594 -12.82 -3.91 25.45
C ARG A 594 -11.40 -3.35 25.49
N LEU A 595 -10.77 -3.07 24.37
CA LEU A 595 -9.48 -2.36 24.37
C LEU A 595 -9.62 -0.95 24.92
N VAL A 596 -10.70 -0.24 24.57
CA VAL A 596 -11.00 1.08 25.15
C VAL A 596 -11.19 0.98 26.66
N GLU A 597 -11.93 -0.01 27.15
CA GLU A 597 -12.12 -0.27 28.57
C GLU A 597 -10.79 -0.60 29.28
N ASN A 598 -9.99 -1.52 28.73
CA ASN A 598 -8.70 -1.93 29.29
C ASN A 598 -7.70 -0.77 29.43
N PHE A 599 -7.83 0.25 28.60
CA PHE A 599 -7.00 1.46 28.65
C PHE A 599 -7.75 2.66 29.27
N ASN A 600 -8.77 2.41 30.11
CA ASN A 600 -9.53 3.42 30.85
C ASN A 600 -10.11 4.54 29.95
N GLY A 601 -10.59 4.18 28.79
CA GLY A 601 -11.17 5.13 27.82
C GLY A 601 -10.18 5.79 26.86
N SER A 602 -8.88 5.51 26.94
CA SER A 602 -7.88 6.09 26.04
C SER A 602 -7.99 5.54 24.62
N TYR A 603 -8.36 6.39 23.67
CA TYR A 603 -8.48 6.01 22.26
C TYR A 603 -7.12 5.76 21.61
N ILE A 604 -6.11 6.59 21.89
CA ILE A 604 -4.77 6.39 21.30
C ILE A 604 -4.14 5.06 21.70
N LEU A 605 -4.30 4.66 22.98
CA LEU A 605 -3.78 3.39 23.47
C LEU A 605 -4.58 2.20 22.94
N ALA A 606 -5.91 2.32 22.87
CA ALA A 606 -6.79 1.29 22.32
C ALA A 606 -6.54 1.05 20.81
N ILE A 607 -6.40 2.12 20.02
CA ILE A 607 -6.07 2.04 18.59
C ILE A 607 -4.70 1.40 18.38
N ALA A 608 -3.71 1.85 19.15
CA ALA A 608 -2.36 1.28 19.09
C ALA A 608 -2.36 -0.21 19.47
N ALA A 609 -3.16 -0.60 20.47
CA ALA A 609 -3.29 -1.99 20.90
C ALA A 609 -4.05 -2.86 19.91
N TYR A 610 -5.02 -2.29 19.20
CA TYR A 610 -5.73 -3.02 18.15
C TYR A 610 -4.78 -3.48 17.04
N ASN A 611 -3.88 -2.59 16.59
CA ASN A 611 -2.92 -2.89 15.53
C ASN A 611 -1.68 -3.67 16.02
N ALA A 612 -1.06 -3.26 17.13
CA ALA A 612 0.22 -3.81 17.59
C ALA A 612 0.09 -4.81 18.75
N GLY A 613 -1.08 -4.95 19.31
CA GLY A 613 -1.35 -5.74 20.51
C GLY A 613 -1.05 -4.99 21.82
N PRO A 614 -1.82 -5.29 22.90
CA PRO A 614 -1.71 -4.57 24.18
C PRO A 614 -0.36 -4.73 24.87
N GLY A 615 0.35 -5.84 24.62
CA GLY A 615 1.69 -6.06 25.18
C GLY A 615 2.75 -5.08 24.67
N ASN A 616 2.68 -4.69 23.39
CA ASN A 616 3.59 -3.67 22.85
C ASN A 616 3.25 -2.28 23.39
N VAL A 617 1.96 -1.95 23.50
CA VAL A 617 1.52 -0.66 24.07
C VAL A 617 2.00 -0.52 25.50
N LYS A 618 1.92 -1.57 26.33
CA LYS A 618 2.46 -1.55 27.70
C LYS A 618 3.96 -1.25 27.71
N LYS A 619 4.75 -1.92 26.85
CA LYS A 619 6.19 -1.63 26.72
C LYS A 619 6.47 -0.18 26.33
N TRP A 620 5.63 0.42 25.49
CA TRP A 620 5.79 1.80 25.07
C TRP A 620 5.43 2.79 26.19
N ILE A 621 4.41 2.46 26.99
CA ILE A 621 4.08 3.23 28.21
C ILE A 621 5.26 3.17 29.18
N ASP A 622 5.82 1.99 29.44
CA ASP A 622 6.96 1.81 30.33
C ASP A 622 8.20 2.58 29.83
N ALA A 623 8.43 2.63 28.50
CA ALA A 623 9.60 3.27 27.90
C ALA A 623 9.48 4.79 27.74
N PHE A 624 8.31 5.29 27.37
CA PHE A 624 8.10 6.72 27.05
C PHE A 624 7.29 7.47 28.11
N GLY A 625 6.67 6.77 29.06
CA GLY A 625 5.68 7.29 29.98
C GLY A 625 4.25 7.14 29.48
N ASP A 626 3.30 7.34 30.36
CA ASP A 626 1.87 7.20 30.09
C ASP A 626 1.31 8.53 29.51
N PRO A 627 0.73 8.52 28.30
CA PRO A 627 0.19 9.75 27.72
C PRO A 627 -1.05 10.27 28.45
N ARG A 628 -1.65 9.49 29.37
CA ARG A 628 -2.80 9.86 30.19
C ARG A 628 -2.42 10.68 31.45
N ASP A 629 -1.14 10.73 31.82
CA ASP A 629 -0.68 11.41 33.03
C ASP A 629 -0.53 12.93 32.85
N GLY A 630 -0.83 13.47 31.66
CA GLY A 630 -0.69 14.90 31.34
C GLY A 630 0.75 15.43 31.27
N LYS A 631 1.75 14.60 31.57
CA LYS A 631 3.18 14.95 31.53
C LYS A 631 3.79 14.90 30.14
N ILE A 632 3.17 14.15 29.24
CA ILE A 632 3.63 13.93 27.89
C ILE A 632 2.55 14.44 26.94
N ASP A 633 2.99 15.23 25.93
CA ASP A 633 2.10 15.61 24.84
C ASP A 633 1.66 14.34 24.08
N PRO A 634 0.36 14.01 24.02
CA PRO A 634 -0.09 12.79 23.37
C PRO A 634 0.24 12.76 21.87
N ILE A 635 0.44 13.91 21.22
CA ILE A 635 0.92 13.98 19.81
C ILE A 635 2.36 13.45 19.74
N ASP A 636 3.23 13.86 20.67
CA ASP A 636 4.60 13.38 20.76
C ASP A 636 4.65 11.88 21.11
N TRP A 637 3.76 11.43 22.00
CA TRP A 637 3.67 10.00 22.31
C TRP A 637 3.34 9.16 21.09
N VAL A 638 2.38 9.60 20.27
CA VAL A 638 2.03 8.95 19.00
C VAL A 638 3.24 8.96 18.05
N GLU A 639 3.96 10.08 17.92
CA GLU A 639 5.15 10.16 17.08
C GLU A 639 6.30 9.28 17.58
N ARG A 640 6.38 8.99 18.89
CA ARG A 640 7.37 8.07 19.46
C ARG A 640 7.08 6.61 19.21
N ILE A 641 5.88 6.20 18.82
CA ILE A 641 5.56 4.79 18.51
C ILE A 641 6.61 4.23 17.54
N PRO A 642 7.37 3.16 17.92
CA PRO A 642 8.49 2.66 17.13
C PRO A 642 8.06 2.04 15.80
N PHE A 643 6.89 1.40 15.78
CA PHE A 643 6.34 0.77 14.60
C PHE A 643 5.71 1.83 13.70
N THR A 644 6.32 2.09 12.55
CA THR A 644 5.83 3.07 11.58
C THR A 644 4.40 2.78 11.14
N GLU A 645 4.06 1.50 10.97
CA GLU A 645 2.70 1.08 10.65
C GLU A 645 1.72 1.50 11.74
N THR A 646 1.99 1.15 13.00
CA THR A 646 1.10 1.48 14.13
C THR A 646 0.99 2.99 14.37
N ARG A 647 2.10 3.73 14.25
CA ARG A 647 2.09 5.19 14.34
C ARG A 647 1.15 5.81 13.31
N ASN A 648 1.29 5.41 12.06
CA ASN A 648 0.42 5.88 10.98
C ASN A 648 -1.03 5.41 11.19
N TYR A 649 -1.21 4.17 11.66
CA TYR A 649 -2.54 3.62 11.95
C TYR A 649 -3.30 4.46 12.98
N VAL A 650 -2.66 4.82 14.09
CA VAL A 650 -3.27 5.68 15.12
C VAL A 650 -3.74 7.01 14.54
N GLN A 651 -2.87 7.67 13.77
CA GLN A 651 -3.20 8.94 13.11
C GLN A 651 -4.36 8.78 12.12
N ARG A 652 -4.33 7.72 11.27
CA ARG A 652 -5.39 7.46 10.26
C ARG A 652 -6.73 7.14 10.90
N VAL A 653 -6.76 6.34 11.96
CA VAL A 653 -8.02 6.00 12.65
C VAL A 653 -8.62 7.23 13.34
N LEU A 654 -7.80 8.04 14.02
CA LEU A 654 -8.28 9.26 14.68
C LEU A 654 -8.85 10.28 13.68
N GLU A 655 -8.17 10.50 12.54
CA GLU A 655 -8.71 11.42 11.52
C GLU A 655 -9.99 10.90 10.89
N ASN A 656 -10.06 9.59 10.60
CA ASN A 656 -11.26 8.96 10.06
C ASN A 656 -12.44 9.07 11.04
N LEU A 657 -12.18 8.89 12.35
CA LEU A 657 -13.17 8.98 13.39
C LEU A 657 -13.87 10.35 13.39
N GLN A 658 -13.11 11.47 13.27
CA GLN A 658 -13.71 12.80 13.20
C GLN A 658 -14.62 12.95 11.97
N VAL A 659 -14.17 12.43 10.80
CA VAL A 659 -14.96 12.51 9.57
C VAL A 659 -16.24 11.68 9.67
N TYR A 660 -16.16 10.46 10.21
CA TYR A 660 -17.35 9.62 10.38
C TYR A 660 -18.33 10.18 11.41
N ARG A 661 -17.86 10.80 12.50
CA ARG A 661 -18.74 11.54 13.43
C ARG A 661 -19.48 12.68 12.74
N SER A 662 -18.76 13.45 11.91
CA SER A 662 -19.39 14.54 11.14
C SER A 662 -20.45 14.01 10.16
N LYS A 663 -20.17 12.89 9.47
CA LYS A 663 -21.09 12.31 8.48
C LYS A 663 -22.27 11.57 9.09
N LEU A 664 -22.10 10.87 10.22
CA LEU A 664 -23.13 10.05 10.86
C LEU A 664 -24.03 10.89 11.79
N ASN A 665 -23.43 11.81 12.54
CA ASN A 665 -24.11 12.52 13.62
C ASN A 665 -24.28 14.03 13.32
N ASN A 666 -23.94 14.49 12.12
CA ASN A 666 -23.88 15.91 11.75
C ASN A 666 -23.08 16.77 12.76
N GLN A 667 -22.06 16.17 13.37
CA GLN A 667 -21.26 16.82 14.39
C GLN A 667 -20.32 17.85 13.77
N GLN A 668 -20.51 19.11 14.13
CA GLN A 668 -19.70 20.23 13.65
C GLN A 668 -18.38 20.38 14.42
N SER A 669 -18.35 19.96 15.69
CA SER A 669 -17.17 20.09 16.55
C SER A 669 -16.12 19.02 16.24
N ILE A 670 -14.86 19.44 16.14
CA ILE A 670 -13.70 18.55 15.98
C ILE A 670 -13.23 18.14 17.38
N LEU A 671 -13.35 16.87 17.72
CA LEU A 671 -12.99 16.33 19.02
C LEU A 671 -11.59 15.68 19.07
N ILE A 672 -10.75 15.91 18.07
CA ILE A 672 -9.45 15.21 17.96
C ILE A 672 -8.55 15.45 19.18
N VAL A 673 -8.55 16.67 19.74
CA VAL A 673 -7.76 16.98 20.93
C VAL A 673 -8.34 16.27 22.15
N ASN A 674 -9.67 16.23 22.29
CA ASN A 674 -10.34 15.49 23.35
C ASN A 674 -10.04 13.98 23.25
N ASP A 675 -10.07 13.41 22.04
CA ASP A 675 -9.79 11.99 21.83
C ASP A 675 -8.33 11.63 22.14
N LEU A 676 -7.39 12.54 21.87
CA LEU A 676 -5.99 12.38 22.24
C LEU A 676 -5.78 12.38 23.76
N GLN A 677 -6.62 13.13 24.50
CA GLN A 677 -6.54 13.28 25.95
C GLN A 677 -7.49 12.35 26.71
N ARG A 678 -8.31 11.53 26.01
CA ARG A 678 -9.23 10.59 26.66
C ARG A 678 -8.50 9.62 27.56
N GLY A 679 -9.12 9.31 28.68
CA GLY A 679 -8.57 8.42 29.70
C GLY A 679 -7.55 9.11 30.62
N ASN A 680 -7.38 10.43 30.54
CA ASN A 680 -6.55 11.19 31.47
C ASN A 680 -7.05 10.97 32.90
N ARG A 681 -6.10 10.81 33.84
CA ARG A 681 -6.32 10.60 35.29
C ARG A 681 -6.35 11.90 36.03
#